data_a48297d77dc4a92c5bb2acb2fd669ce6
#
_entry.id   a48297d77dc4a92c5bb2acb2fd669ce6
#
_cell.length_a   1.000
_cell.length_b   1.000
_cell.length_c   1.000
_cell.angle_alpha   90.00
_cell.angle_beta   90.00
_cell.angle_gamma   90.00
#
_symmetry.space_group_name_H-M   'P 1'
#
loop_
_entity.id
_entity.type
_entity.pdbx_description
1 polymer ?
#
loop_
_entity_poly.entity_id
_entity_poly.type
_entity_poly.pdbx_seq_one_letter_code
_entity_poly.pdbx_strand_id
1 'polypeptide(L)'
;KIGIFEYLENGQSILLKSDPNKIIPFPIFDTIKINEENKSRIIESIEFCYSIFKTITVFDKQSSTESKDYKKEFCCSKCNKEYSRLSSNKFSFNSPDGACKDCKGFGNNLLPDFNLIVDDESKSINEGCISVLERPSLSFAKRKFIEFCINSNIDLDKKFSNFSKLELDKIMSGNEKYKGIIGIFKRLESKSYKMHIRVLLSRYRSAKECLKCNGSRIGILASNVKIHGMTIKELCELNIKDLNSFFKKLKINLSSEAIVKEPLKQVKSRLKYLLEVGLDYLTLSRLSRTLSGGEAQRVNLAQQLGSELTDTLYVLDEPSIGLHQKDIEKLFNSIEGLKKLDNTIILIEHDLDMISKADWVIELGPGSGYQGGDVIHCGNLKKLKKNSQSLTSRYLSGEELIEMPSKRRTSSQKISIVGAKKNNINNVDFDIPLNSITCITGVSGSGKSTLIYDCFYGNAIRKMGSSFENPGFVKKIEGLENIKEIIMMTQEPIGKTARSNPATYLKIYDEIRMLMSSTPEAKSLSLKPGDFSFNTSGGRCEECKGEGRIVVEMQFLSDVEVLCDFCHGLKFKEEILRIRYNNKNVSEILNMTISEALIFFEDKNKIKRLLKILESVGLGYLKLGQSSNTLSGGESQRIKIAKFLSASNSSNVLFILDEPSIGLHVDDLKSLINTFNNVIERGNTILLIEHNTDLIKISDFIIDLGPEGGINGGKILAQGTPEQIVKNKKSVTGPYLKI
;
A
#
# COMPACT_ATOMS: atom_id res chain seq x y z
N LYS A 1 -13.35 -23.82 -56.86
CA LYS A 1 -12.74 -24.99 -57.59
C LYS A 1 -11.35 -25.16 -56.97
N ILE A 2 -11.26 -26.15 -56.09
CA ILE A 2 -10.03 -26.48 -55.39
C ILE A 2 -9.41 -27.59 -56.20
N GLY A 3 -8.37 -27.42 -56.94
CA GLY A 3 -7.77 -28.42 -57.89
C GLY A 3 -7.44 -29.75 -57.27
N ILE A 4 -8.49 -30.54 -56.97
CA ILE A 4 -8.37 -31.87 -56.38
C ILE A 4 -8.47 -32.84 -57.56
N PHE A 5 -7.47 -33.69 -57.75
CA PHE A 5 -7.39 -34.65 -58.84
C PHE A 5 -7.53 -36.10 -58.42
N GLU A 6 -7.33 -36.38 -57.12
CA GLU A 6 -7.38 -37.73 -56.55
C GLU A 6 -8.22 -37.77 -55.27
N TYR A 7 -8.88 -38.89 -54.98
CA TYR A 7 -9.58 -39.15 -53.75
C TYR A 7 -9.33 -40.60 -53.28
N LEU A 8 -9.51 -40.83 -52.00
CA LEU A 8 -9.30 -42.15 -51.37
C LEU A 8 -10.66 -42.89 -51.29
N GLU A 9 -10.74 -44.08 -51.84
CA GLU A 9 -11.90 -45.00 -51.73
C GLU A 9 -11.41 -46.38 -51.40
N ASN A 10 -11.87 -46.97 -50.29
CA ASN A 10 -11.43 -48.28 -49.81
C ASN A 10 -9.88 -48.48 -49.68
N GLY A 11 -9.18 -47.43 -49.31
CA GLY A 11 -7.71 -47.44 -49.16
C GLY A 11 -6.91 -47.30 -50.46
N GLN A 12 -7.54 -47.14 -51.59
CA GLN A 12 -6.92 -46.90 -52.89
C GLN A 12 -7.12 -45.48 -53.38
N SER A 13 -6.07 -44.89 -53.98
CA SER A 13 -6.14 -43.58 -54.61
C SER A 13 -6.79 -43.71 -56.00
N ILE A 14 -7.86 -42.95 -56.22
CA ILE A 14 -8.61 -42.97 -57.47
C ILE A 14 -8.55 -41.56 -58.09
N LEU A 15 -8.21 -41.50 -59.39
CA LEU A 15 -8.23 -40.26 -60.19
C LEU A 15 -9.67 -39.75 -60.42
N LEU A 16 -9.90 -38.51 -60.17
CA LEU A 16 -11.19 -37.81 -60.36
C LEU A 16 -11.43 -37.61 -61.85
N LYS A 17 -12.27 -38.48 -62.46
CA LYS A 17 -12.85 -38.22 -63.78
C LYS A 17 -13.91 -37.14 -63.63
N SER A 18 -13.91 -36.14 -64.49
CA SER A 18 -14.65 -34.87 -64.46
C SER A 18 -16.19 -35.03 -64.33
N ASP A 19 -16.65 -35.40 -63.14
CA ASP A 19 -18.06 -35.32 -62.75
C ASP A 19 -18.23 -34.22 -61.68
N PRO A 20 -18.79 -33.05 -62.00
CA PRO A 20 -18.90 -31.93 -61.08
C PRO A 20 -19.85 -32.15 -59.90
N ASN A 21 -20.65 -33.24 -59.92
CA ASN A 21 -21.67 -33.52 -58.90
C ASN A 21 -21.31 -34.66 -57.96
N LYS A 22 -20.11 -35.29 -58.10
CA LYS A 22 -19.69 -36.39 -57.22
C LYS A 22 -19.21 -35.86 -55.86
N ILE A 23 -19.87 -36.30 -54.79
CA ILE A 23 -19.41 -35.99 -53.42
C ILE A 23 -18.18 -36.86 -53.20
N ILE A 24 -17.04 -36.20 -52.97
CA ILE A 24 -15.74 -36.84 -52.69
C ILE A 24 -15.59 -36.97 -51.19
N PRO A 25 -15.60 -38.19 -50.60
CA PRO A 25 -15.54 -38.33 -49.13
C PRO A 25 -14.18 -37.98 -48.55
N PHE A 26 -13.09 -38.30 -49.29
CA PHE A 26 -11.70 -38.10 -48.79
C PHE A 26 -10.81 -37.55 -49.91
N PRO A 27 -10.78 -36.24 -50.14
CA PRO A 27 -9.95 -35.65 -51.19
C PRO A 27 -8.48 -35.72 -50.79
N ILE A 28 -7.56 -36.11 -51.70
CA ILE A 28 -6.14 -36.03 -51.55
C ILE A 28 -5.65 -34.70 -52.07
N PHE A 29 -5.04 -33.92 -51.19
CA PHE A 29 -4.56 -32.58 -51.54
C PHE A 29 -3.14 -32.58 -52.10
N ASP A 30 -2.27 -33.40 -51.55
CA ASP A 30 -0.90 -33.51 -52.00
C ASP A 30 -0.31 -34.87 -51.61
N THR A 31 0.67 -35.32 -52.41
CA THR A 31 1.45 -36.54 -52.16
C THR A 31 2.91 -36.15 -52.15
N ILE A 32 3.54 -36.19 -50.98
CA ILE A 32 4.87 -35.64 -50.78
C ILE A 32 5.79 -36.72 -50.18
N LYS A 33 7.01 -36.80 -50.69
CA LYS A 33 8.07 -37.62 -50.10
C LYS A 33 8.67 -36.87 -48.92
N ILE A 34 8.72 -37.50 -47.74
CA ILE A 34 9.26 -36.89 -46.54
C ILE A 34 10.79 -36.87 -46.61
N ASN A 35 11.35 -35.69 -46.82
CA ASN A 35 12.79 -35.38 -46.77
C ASN A 35 12.95 -33.91 -46.39
N GLU A 36 14.17 -33.51 -46.03
CA GLU A 36 14.46 -32.09 -45.64
C GLU A 36 14.19 -31.08 -46.78
N GLU A 37 14.39 -31.47 -48.05
CA GLU A 37 14.15 -30.61 -49.23
C GLU A 37 12.68 -30.23 -49.39
N ASN A 38 11.78 -31.14 -49.03
CA ASN A 38 10.33 -30.96 -49.17
C ASN A 38 9.66 -30.30 -47.94
N LYS A 39 10.40 -29.89 -46.95
CA LYS A 39 9.88 -29.34 -45.69
C LYS A 39 8.98 -28.12 -45.92
N SER A 40 9.40 -27.16 -46.76
CA SER A 40 8.59 -25.97 -47.08
C SER A 40 7.28 -26.35 -47.76
N ARG A 41 7.33 -27.27 -48.73
CA ARG A 41 6.13 -27.76 -49.44
C ARG A 41 5.16 -28.48 -48.49
N ILE A 42 5.67 -29.26 -47.53
CA ILE A 42 4.84 -29.92 -46.51
C ILE A 42 4.09 -28.87 -45.66
N ILE A 43 4.79 -27.80 -45.23
CA ILE A 43 4.22 -26.73 -44.42
C ILE A 43 3.11 -26.01 -45.22
N GLU A 44 3.39 -25.61 -46.46
CA GLU A 44 2.43 -24.92 -47.33
C GLU A 44 1.19 -25.77 -47.58
N SER A 45 1.34 -27.07 -47.88
CA SER A 45 0.22 -27.98 -48.07
C SER A 45 -0.63 -28.16 -46.80
N ILE A 46 0.00 -28.26 -45.63
CA ILE A 46 -0.68 -28.35 -44.35
C ILE A 46 -1.45 -27.03 -44.05
N GLU A 47 -0.82 -25.88 -44.24
CA GLU A 47 -1.46 -24.59 -44.03
C GLU A 47 -2.63 -24.34 -44.95
N PHE A 48 -2.48 -24.71 -46.24
CA PHE A 48 -3.54 -24.67 -47.23
C PHE A 48 -4.71 -25.57 -46.84
N CYS A 49 -4.47 -26.81 -46.45
CA CYS A 49 -5.50 -27.71 -45.98
C CYS A 49 -6.23 -27.16 -44.74
N TYR A 50 -5.50 -26.63 -43.77
CA TYR A 50 -6.11 -26.01 -42.58
C TYR A 50 -6.83 -24.67 -42.84
N SER A 51 -6.56 -24.02 -43.96
CA SER A 51 -7.34 -22.85 -44.37
C SER A 51 -8.78 -23.21 -44.79
N ILE A 52 -8.98 -24.45 -45.24
CA ILE A 52 -10.24 -24.96 -45.75
C ILE A 52 -10.93 -25.93 -44.78
N PHE A 53 -10.17 -26.82 -44.12
CA PHE A 53 -10.70 -27.87 -43.27
C PHE A 53 -10.15 -27.77 -41.83
N LYS A 54 -10.95 -28.32 -40.91
CA LYS A 54 -10.55 -28.37 -39.49
C LYS A 54 -9.70 -29.58 -39.14
N THR A 55 -9.73 -30.65 -39.96
CA THR A 55 -9.01 -31.90 -39.73
C THR A 55 -8.30 -32.31 -41.01
N ILE A 56 -7.08 -32.80 -40.88
CA ILE A 56 -6.25 -33.35 -41.96
C ILE A 56 -5.90 -34.78 -41.57
N THR A 57 -6.11 -35.71 -42.49
CA THR A 57 -5.70 -37.09 -42.32
C THR A 57 -4.42 -37.31 -43.12
N VAL A 58 -3.36 -37.79 -42.45
CA VAL A 58 -2.11 -38.17 -43.09
C VAL A 58 -2.09 -39.68 -43.13
N PHE A 59 -1.82 -40.26 -44.31
CA PHE A 59 -1.64 -41.68 -44.47
C PHE A 59 -0.39 -42.02 -45.31
N ASP A 60 0.22 -43.16 -45.03
CA ASP A 60 1.37 -43.64 -45.78
C ASP A 60 0.87 -44.42 -47.02
N LYS A 61 1.33 -44.01 -48.21
CA LYS A 61 0.95 -44.65 -49.48
C LYS A 61 1.47 -46.09 -49.60
N GLN A 62 2.50 -46.44 -48.83
CA GLN A 62 3.10 -47.80 -48.86
C GLN A 62 2.45 -48.76 -47.84
N SER A 63 1.99 -48.25 -46.73
CA SER A 63 1.27 -48.99 -45.68
C SER A 63 -0.16 -48.49 -45.59
N SER A 64 -1.05 -48.98 -46.44
CA SER A 64 -2.45 -48.49 -46.57
C SER A 64 -3.31 -48.64 -45.30
N THR A 65 -2.78 -49.04 -44.17
CA THR A 65 -3.47 -49.35 -42.93
C THR A 65 -3.26 -48.30 -41.81
N GLU A 66 -2.23 -47.46 -41.88
CA GLU A 66 -1.98 -46.45 -40.85
C GLU A 66 -2.36 -45.04 -41.32
N SER A 67 -3.51 -44.56 -40.87
CA SER A 67 -3.91 -43.15 -41.03
C SER A 67 -3.93 -42.46 -39.70
N LYS A 68 -3.46 -41.19 -39.67
CA LYS A 68 -3.46 -40.37 -38.47
C LYS A 68 -4.11 -39.04 -38.74
N ASP A 69 -5.12 -38.73 -37.90
CA ASP A 69 -5.86 -37.50 -37.99
C ASP A 69 -5.18 -36.39 -37.16
N TYR A 70 -5.00 -35.23 -37.79
CA TYR A 70 -4.49 -34.03 -37.16
C TYR A 70 -5.56 -32.95 -37.23
N LYS A 71 -5.92 -32.38 -36.08
CA LYS A 71 -6.89 -31.29 -35.99
C LYS A 71 -6.19 -29.95 -35.90
N LYS A 72 -6.74 -28.91 -36.55
CA LYS A 72 -6.26 -27.53 -36.48
C LYS A 72 -6.33 -26.96 -35.07
N GLU A 73 -7.31 -27.39 -34.28
CA GLU A 73 -7.57 -26.91 -32.92
C GLU A 73 -6.85 -27.78 -31.88
N PHE A 74 -6.50 -27.17 -30.74
CA PHE A 74 -5.94 -27.89 -29.60
C PHE A 74 -7.00 -28.87 -29.06
N CYS A 75 -6.79 -30.17 -29.23
CA CYS A 75 -7.66 -31.19 -28.66
C CYS A 75 -6.86 -32.20 -27.78
N CYS A 76 -7.52 -32.72 -26.77
CA CYS A 76 -6.94 -33.79 -25.95
C CYS A 76 -6.87 -35.08 -26.72
N SER A 77 -5.68 -35.70 -26.83
CA SER A 77 -5.49 -36.97 -27.52
C SER A 77 -6.23 -38.16 -26.87
N LYS A 78 -6.63 -38.05 -25.58
CA LYS A 78 -7.36 -39.10 -24.85
C LYS A 78 -8.87 -39.01 -24.95
N CYS A 79 -9.43 -37.77 -24.85
CA CYS A 79 -10.88 -37.55 -24.77
C CYS A 79 -11.44 -36.72 -25.92
N ASN A 80 -10.63 -36.31 -26.89
CA ASN A 80 -10.99 -35.45 -28.04
C ASN A 80 -11.64 -34.13 -27.69
N LYS A 81 -11.54 -33.66 -26.42
CA LYS A 81 -12.07 -32.38 -26.01
C LYS A 81 -11.27 -31.25 -26.66
N GLU A 82 -11.97 -30.35 -27.33
CA GLU A 82 -11.37 -29.19 -27.99
C GLU A 82 -11.15 -28.07 -27.02
N TYR A 83 -10.01 -27.39 -27.15
CA TYR A 83 -9.64 -26.21 -26.38
C TYR A 83 -9.36 -25.04 -27.33
N SER A 84 -9.84 -23.87 -26.99
CA SER A 84 -9.52 -22.65 -27.74
C SER A 84 -8.04 -22.31 -27.62
N ARG A 85 -7.45 -21.83 -28.72
CA ARG A 85 -6.06 -21.35 -28.73
C ARG A 85 -5.90 -20.21 -27.75
N LEU A 86 -4.86 -20.26 -26.91
CA LEU A 86 -4.59 -19.23 -25.91
C LEU A 86 -3.85 -18.06 -26.58
N SER A 87 -4.51 -16.90 -26.67
CA SER A 87 -3.87 -15.63 -27.03
C SER A 87 -3.20 -14.99 -25.82
N SER A 88 -2.31 -14.01 -26.02
CA SER A 88 -1.66 -13.26 -24.93
C SER A 88 -2.65 -12.66 -23.95
N ASN A 89 -3.80 -12.18 -24.43
CA ASN A 89 -4.86 -11.58 -23.60
C ASN A 89 -5.45 -12.54 -22.57
N LYS A 90 -5.40 -13.86 -22.83
CA LYS A 90 -5.85 -14.90 -21.88
C LYS A 90 -4.98 -15.00 -20.62
N PHE A 91 -3.76 -14.49 -20.67
CA PHE A 91 -2.83 -14.44 -19.52
C PHE A 91 -2.91 -13.12 -18.74
N SER A 92 -3.74 -12.16 -19.17
CA SER A 92 -3.93 -10.90 -18.48
C SER A 92 -5.17 -10.93 -17.60
N PHE A 93 -5.01 -10.70 -16.31
CA PHE A 93 -6.14 -10.57 -15.38
C PHE A 93 -6.88 -9.23 -15.52
N ASN A 94 -6.31 -8.25 -16.25
CA ASN A 94 -6.95 -6.98 -16.59
C ASN A 94 -7.79 -7.08 -17.88
N SER A 95 -7.62 -8.15 -18.66
CA SER A 95 -8.43 -8.39 -19.84
C SER A 95 -9.72 -9.15 -19.49
N PRO A 96 -10.91 -8.76 -19.98
CA PRO A 96 -12.16 -9.50 -19.79
C PRO A 96 -12.06 -10.97 -20.23
N ASP A 97 -11.28 -11.24 -21.29
CA ASP A 97 -11.07 -12.58 -21.83
C ASP A 97 -10.14 -13.45 -20.99
N GLY A 98 -9.18 -12.83 -20.29
CA GLY A 98 -8.19 -13.53 -19.47
C GLY A 98 -8.58 -13.62 -18.01
N ALA A 99 -9.33 -12.67 -17.49
CA ALA A 99 -9.75 -12.63 -16.10
C ALA A 99 -10.58 -13.87 -15.70
N CYS A 100 -10.36 -14.35 -14.49
CA CYS A 100 -11.23 -15.36 -13.89
C CYS A 100 -12.67 -14.82 -13.82
N LYS A 101 -13.62 -15.55 -14.38
CA LYS A 101 -15.03 -15.12 -14.46
C LYS A 101 -15.70 -14.94 -13.09
N ASP A 102 -15.20 -15.62 -12.06
CA ASP A 102 -15.75 -15.58 -10.71
C ASP A 102 -15.27 -14.35 -9.93
N CYS A 103 -13.97 -14.16 -9.80
CA CYS A 103 -13.38 -13.03 -9.12
C CYS A 103 -13.06 -11.83 -10.02
N LYS A 104 -13.38 -11.88 -11.31
CA LYS A 104 -13.16 -10.80 -12.29
C LYS A 104 -11.71 -10.25 -12.29
N GLY A 105 -10.73 -11.12 -12.07
CA GLY A 105 -9.33 -10.75 -12.05
C GLY A 105 -8.77 -10.28 -10.69
N PHE A 106 -9.61 -10.19 -9.65
CA PHE A 106 -9.14 -9.75 -8.31
C PHE A 106 -8.37 -10.83 -7.53
N GLY A 107 -8.56 -12.12 -7.87
CA GLY A 107 -7.92 -13.24 -7.19
C GLY A 107 -8.59 -13.63 -5.87
N ASN A 108 -9.47 -12.78 -5.36
CA ASN A 108 -10.22 -13.00 -4.13
C ASN A 108 -11.70 -12.63 -4.31
N ASN A 109 -12.52 -13.16 -3.43
CA ASN A 109 -13.94 -12.83 -3.33
C ASN A 109 -14.22 -12.27 -1.93
N LEU A 110 -15.05 -11.23 -1.87
CA LEU A 110 -15.52 -10.68 -0.60
C LEU A 110 -16.63 -11.57 -0.03
N LEU A 111 -16.29 -12.37 0.98
CA LEU A 111 -17.21 -13.29 1.61
C LEU A 111 -17.49 -12.87 3.04
N PRO A 112 -18.68 -13.20 3.59
CA PRO A 112 -18.98 -13.00 5.01
C PRO A 112 -17.93 -13.71 5.87
N ASP A 113 -17.47 -13.06 6.92
CA ASP A 113 -16.43 -13.58 7.81
C ASP A 113 -16.96 -13.69 9.25
N PHE A 114 -16.86 -14.86 9.85
CA PHE A 114 -17.29 -15.05 11.23
C PHE A 114 -16.57 -14.12 12.20
N ASN A 115 -15.26 -13.90 12.02
CA ASN A 115 -14.48 -13.01 12.88
C ASN A 115 -14.97 -11.56 12.89
N LEU A 116 -15.71 -11.15 11.83
CA LEU A 116 -16.33 -9.83 11.72
C LEU A 116 -17.80 -9.81 12.07
N ILE A 117 -18.48 -10.96 11.99
CA ILE A 117 -19.91 -11.11 12.23
C ILE A 117 -20.19 -11.40 13.69
N VAL A 118 -19.28 -12.11 14.37
CA VAL A 118 -19.38 -12.49 15.76
C VAL A 118 -18.56 -11.52 16.61
N ASP A 119 -19.26 -10.72 17.41
CA ASP A 119 -18.60 -9.72 18.26
C ASP A 119 -18.01 -10.35 19.54
N ASP A 120 -18.66 -11.39 20.07
CA ASP A 120 -18.28 -12.05 21.32
C ASP A 120 -18.58 -13.56 21.25
N GLU A 121 -17.54 -14.37 21.18
CA GLU A 121 -17.63 -15.82 21.06
C GLU A 121 -18.11 -16.49 22.38
N SER A 122 -18.13 -15.78 23.50
CA SER A 122 -18.67 -16.28 24.78
C SER A 122 -20.17 -16.27 24.84
N LYS A 123 -20.85 -15.54 23.93
CA LYS A 123 -22.30 -15.44 23.80
C LYS A 123 -22.87 -16.55 22.93
N SER A 124 -24.13 -16.87 23.17
CA SER A 124 -24.95 -17.75 22.34
C SER A 124 -25.66 -16.99 21.22
N ILE A 125 -26.31 -17.71 20.30
CA ILE A 125 -27.10 -17.10 19.21
C ILE A 125 -28.29 -16.32 19.81
N ASN A 126 -28.93 -16.82 20.85
CA ASN A 126 -30.02 -16.15 21.56
C ASN A 126 -29.54 -14.88 22.28
N GLU A 127 -28.32 -14.86 22.79
CA GLU A 127 -27.71 -13.70 23.42
C GLU A 127 -27.16 -12.68 22.38
N GLY A 128 -27.34 -12.96 21.08
CA GLY A 128 -26.99 -12.04 19.99
C GLY A 128 -25.55 -12.05 19.57
N CYS A 129 -24.82 -13.18 19.64
CA CYS A 129 -23.43 -13.27 19.19
C CYS A 129 -23.21 -12.87 17.70
N ILE A 130 -24.25 -13.01 16.86
CA ILE A 130 -24.19 -12.66 15.43
C ILE A 130 -24.67 -11.21 15.25
N SER A 131 -23.77 -10.27 15.46
CA SER A 131 -24.05 -8.83 15.52
C SER A 131 -24.77 -8.25 14.30
N VAL A 132 -24.53 -8.80 13.11
CA VAL A 132 -25.23 -8.36 11.90
C VAL A 132 -26.74 -8.60 11.97
N LEU A 133 -27.19 -9.66 12.64
CA LEU A 133 -28.60 -10.00 12.78
C LEU A 133 -29.32 -9.19 13.89
N GLU A 134 -28.57 -8.56 14.77
CA GLU A 134 -29.16 -7.70 15.85
C GLU A 134 -29.61 -6.33 15.33
N ARG A 135 -29.36 -6.02 14.08
CA ARG A 135 -29.80 -4.75 13.48
C ARG A 135 -31.30 -4.74 13.22
N PRO A 136 -32.02 -3.68 13.61
CA PRO A 136 -33.47 -3.56 13.39
C PRO A 136 -33.92 -3.81 11.96
N SER A 137 -33.11 -3.37 10.98
CA SER A 137 -33.37 -3.54 9.55
C SER A 137 -33.32 -5.00 9.07
N LEU A 138 -32.76 -5.92 9.87
CA LEU A 138 -32.63 -7.35 9.57
C LEU A 138 -33.47 -8.27 10.50
N SER A 139 -34.41 -7.73 11.24
CA SER A 139 -35.29 -8.46 12.15
C SER A 139 -36.02 -9.62 11.47
N PHE A 140 -36.48 -9.45 10.22
CA PHE A 140 -37.11 -10.52 9.45
C PHE A 140 -36.08 -11.62 9.08
N ALA A 141 -34.85 -11.24 8.72
CA ALA A 141 -33.80 -12.21 8.41
C ALA A 141 -33.39 -12.99 9.69
N LYS A 142 -33.33 -12.32 10.87
CA LYS A 142 -33.08 -12.94 12.16
C LYS A 142 -34.11 -14.01 12.48
N ARG A 143 -35.39 -13.70 12.34
CA ARG A 143 -36.48 -14.69 12.59
C ARG A 143 -36.34 -15.93 11.72
N LYS A 144 -36.11 -15.74 10.39
CA LYS A 144 -35.91 -16.88 9.48
C LYS A 144 -34.65 -17.68 9.79
N PHE A 145 -33.61 -17.02 10.27
CA PHE A 145 -32.38 -17.68 10.66
C PHE A 145 -32.58 -18.54 11.93
N ILE A 146 -33.27 -18.03 12.93
CA ILE A 146 -33.62 -18.79 14.15
C ILE A 146 -34.49 -20.00 13.81
N GLU A 147 -35.49 -19.83 12.95
CA GLU A 147 -36.36 -20.94 12.48
C GLU A 147 -35.51 -22.01 11.76
N PHE A 148 -34.56 -21.60 10.93
CA PHE A 148 -33.62 -22.52 10.29
C PHE A 148 -32.75 -23.26 11.31
N CYS A 149 -32.20 -22.58 12.33
CA CYS A 149 -31.38 -23.21 13.35
C CYS A 149 -32.18 -24.29 14.14
N ILE A 150 -33.41 -23.99 14.52
CA ILE A 150 -34.32 -24.95 15.21
C ILE A 150 -34.56 -26.19 14.32
N ASN A 151 -34.90 -25.96 13.04
CA ASN A 151 -35.18 -27.05 12.09
C ASN A 151 -33.92 -27.89 11.72
N SER A 152 -32.75 -27.36 12.00
CA SER A 152 -31.45 -28.02 11.69
C SER A 152 -30.78 -28.62 12.94
N ASN A 153 -31.50 -28.64 14.07
CA ASN A 153 -31.02 -29.10 15.39
C ASN A 153 -29.73 -28.37 15.84
N ILE A 154 -29.65 -27.06 15.60
CA ILE A 154 -28.58 -26.20 16.09
C ILE A 154 -29.04 -25.59 17.41
N ASP A 155 -28.30 -25.85 18.48
CA ASP A 155 -28.60 -25.33 19.82
C ASP A 155 -28.34 -23.81 19.87
N LEU A 156 -29.39 -23.04 20.10
CA LEU A 156 -29.37 -21.58 20.12
C LEU A 156 -28.73 -20.99 21.39
N ASP A 157 -28.69 -21.77 22.47
CA ASP A 157 -28.17 -21.35 23.78
C ASP A 157 -26.71 -21.80 23.98
N LYS A 158 -26.18 -22.56 23.03
CA LYS A 158 -24.77 -22.98 23.00
C LYS A 158 -23.86 -21.79 22.71
N LYS A 159 -22.80 -21.61 23.51
CA LYS A 159 -21.77 -20.58 23.27
C LYS A 159 -21.13 -20.74 21.91
N PHE A 160 -20.88 -19.61 21.19
CA PHE A 160 -20.38 -19.66 19.84
C PHE A 160 -19.02 -20.37 19.77
N SER A 161 -18.15 -20.16 20.77
CA SER A 161 -16.84 -20.86 20.88
C SER A 161 -16.91 -22.37 20.90
N ASN A 162 -18.06 -22.93 21.29
CA ASN A 162 -18.28 -24.38 21.46
C ASN A 162 -18.88 -25.07 20.22
N PHE A 163 -19.22 -24.30 19.15
CA PHE A 163 -19.73 -24.89 17.92
C PHE A 163 -18.65 -25.70 17.19
N SER A 164 -19.03 -26.86 16.71
CA SER A 164 -18.17 -27.67 15.82
C SER A 164 -18.06 -27.03 14.43
N LYS A 165 -17.01 -27.37 13.71
CA LYS A 165 -16.80 -26.89 12.35
C LYS A 165 -17.98 -27.19 11.41
N LEU A 166 -18.61 -28.35 11.59
CA LEU A 166 -19.79 -28.76 10.81
C LEU A 166 -21.01 -27.89 11.11
N GLU A 167 -21.23 -27.51 12.39
CA GLU A 167 -22.30 -26.59 12.76
C GLU A 167 -22.04 -25.19 12.22
N LEU A 168 -20.82 -24.71 12.31
CA LEU A 168 -20.42 -23.40 11.73
C LEU A 168 -20.61 -23.36 10.20
N ASP A 169 -20.26 -24.44 9.50
CA ASP A 169 -20.49 -24.55 8.07
C ASP A 169 -21.99 -24.56 7.73
N LYS A 170 -22.83 -25.21 8.53
CA LYS A 170 -24.29 -25.15 8.38
C LYS A 170 -24.83 -23.74 8.64
N ILE A 171 -24.40 -23.06 9.68
CA ILE A 171 -24.77 -21.67 10.00
C ILE A 171 -24.41 -20.74 8.83
N MET A 172 -23.23 -20.92 8.25
CA MET A 172 -22.74 -20.08 7.15
C MET A 172 -23.45 -20.37 5.83
N SER A 173 -23.52 -21.63 5.43
CA SER A 173 -23.97 -22.04 4.09
C SER A 173 -25.45 -22.43 4.03
N GLY A 174 -26.04 -22.85 5.18
CA GLY A 174 -27.42 -23.31 5.26
C GLY A 174 -27.64 -24.71 4.67
N ASN A 175 -28.84 -24.91 4.12
CA ASN A 175 -29.25 -26.12 3.42
C ASN A 175 -29.91 -25.77 2.07
N GLU A 176 -30.51 -26.74 1.38
CA GLU A 176 -31.16 -26.53 0.08
C GLU A 176 -32.27 -25.48 0.12
N LYS A 177 -33.04 -25.42 1.24
CA LYS A 177 -34.18 -24.51 1.43
C LYS A 177 -33.75 -23.13 1.96
N TYR A 178 -32.72 -23.08 2.77
CA TYR A 178 -32.25 -21.85 3.42
C TYR A 178 -30.70 -21.71 3.28
N LYS A 179 -30.24 -20.66 2.67
CA LYS A 179 -28.81 -20.46 2.30
C LYS A 179 -27.95 -19.87 3.42
N GLY A 180 -28.34 -20.00 4.68
CA GLY A 180 -27.57 -19.54 5.83
C GLY A 180 -27.25 -18.03 5.80
N ILE A 181 -26.18 -17.65 6.49
CA ILE A 181 -25.66 -16.27 6.50
C ILE A 181 -25.25 -15.83 5.10
N ILE A 182 -24.62 -16.68 4.31
CA ILE A 182 -24.24 -16.38 2.90
C ILE A 182 -25.47 -15.97 2.09
N GLY A 183 -26.61 -16.61 2.29
CA GLY A 183 -27.85 -16.26 1.60
C GLY A 183 -28.39 -14.89 1.99
N ILE A 184 -28.26 -14.49 3.27
CA ILE A 184 -28.61 -13.14 3.74
C ILE A 184 -27.72 -12.10 3.04
N PHE A 185 -26.42 -12.33 3.02
CA PHE A 185 -25.46 -11.42 2.38
C PHE A 185 -25.68 -11.31 0.86
N LYS A 186 -25.96 -12.41 0.16
CA LYS A 186 -26.32 -12.37 -1.27
C LYS A 186 -27.57 -11.53 -1.56
N ARG A 187 -28.57 -11.60 -0.67
CA ARG A 187 -29.77 -10.76 -0.77
C ARG A 187 -29.48 -9.28 -0.52
N LEU A 188 -28.55 -8.98 0.41
CA LEU A 188 -28.08 -7.62 0.62
C LEU A 188 -27.27 -7.11 -0.57
N GLU A 189 -26.48 -7.95 -1.22
CA GLU A 189 -25.74 -7.61 -2.44
C GLU A 189 -26.62 -7.14 -3.57
N SER A 190 -27.76 -7.77 -3.79
CA SER A 190 -28.71 -7.33 -4.82
C SER A 190 -29.25 -5.91 -4.60
N LYS A 191 -29.09 -5.38 -3.36
CA LYS A 191 -29.46 -4.03 -2.97
C LYS A 191 -28.25 -3.10 -2.75
N SER A 192 -27.08 -3.48 -3.24
CA SER A 192 -25.81 -2.73 -3.07
C SER A 192 -25.79 -1.35 -3.76
N TYR A 193 -26.79 -1.05 -4.60
CA TYR A 193 -27.00 0.31 -5.13
C TYR A 193 -27.31 1.33 -4.02
N LYS A 194 -27.77 0.87 -2.83
CA LYS A 194 -28.01 1.72 -1.66
C LYS A 194 -26.72 1.87 -0.84
N MET A 195 -26.30 3.11 -0.57
CA MET A 195 -25.05 3.40 0.13
C MET A 195 -24.95 2.74 1.51
N HIS A 196 -26.00 2.78 2.32
CA HIS A 196 -26.02 2.17 3.64
C HIS A 196 -25.86 0.64 3.61
N ILE A 197 -26.33 -0.03 2.54
CA ILE A 197 -26.12 -1.46 2.34
C ILE A 197 -24.66 -1.76 1.97
N ARG A 198 -24.03 -0.93 1.13
CA ARG A 198 -22.59 -1.08 0.82
C ARG A 198 -21.74 -0.96 2.07
N VAL A 199 -22.01 0.05 2.91
CA VAL A 199 -21.31 0.24 4.19
C VAL A 199 -21.56 -0.93 5.14
N LEU A 200 -22.79 -1.47 5.16
CA LEU A 200 -23.09 -2.66 5.96
C LEU A 200 -22.28 -3.87 5.48
N LEU A 201 -22.29 -4.15 4.19
CA LEU A 201 -21.57 -5.28 3.60
C LEU A 201 -20.05 -5.19 3.82
N SER A 202 -19.47 -4.00 3.71
CA SER A 202 -18.02 -3.81 3.89
C SER A 202 -17.54 -4.10 5.32
N ARG A 203 -18.41 -3.96 6.33
CA ARG A 203 -18.04 -4.20 7.75
C ARG A 203 -17.93 -5.67 8.11
N TYR A 204 -18.65 -6.54 7.39
CA TYR A 204 -18.81 -7.95 7.77
C TYR A 204 -18.21 -8.93 6.76
N ARG A 205 -17.42 -8.44 5.81
CA ARG A 205 -16.80 -9.24 4.76
C ARG A 205 -15.29 -9.12 4.81
N SER A 206 -14.63 -10.24 4.59
CA SER A 206 -13.21 -10.30 4.33
C SER A 206 -12.91 -10.81 2.91
N ALA A 207 -11.74 -10.47 2.41
CA ALA A 207 -11.25 -10.97 1.13
C ALA A 207 -10.71 -12.40 1.32
N LYS A 208 -11.42 -13.40 0.77
CA LYS A 208 -10.98 -14.80 0.75
C LYS A 208 -10.53 -15.19 -0.64
N GLU A 209 -9.49 -16.01 -0.72
CA GLU A 209 -8.96 -16.49 -2.01
C GLU A 209 -10.07 -17.11 -2.87
N CYS A 210 -10.10 -16.78 -4.15
CA CYS A 210 -11.10 -17.29 -5.09
C CYS A 210 -10.90 -18.79 -5.32
N LEU A 211 -11.90 -19.60 -4.97
CA LEU A 211 -11.84 -21.07 -5.08
C LEU A 211 -11.73 -21.57 -6.53
N LYS A 212 -12.16 -20.77 -7.53
CA LYS A 212 -12.10 -21.18 -8.94
C LYS A 212 -10.72 -21.00 -9.55
N CYS A 213 -10.05 -19.91 -9.27
CA CYS A 213 -8.74 -19.64 -9.84
C CYS A 213 -7.59 -19.83 -8.83
N ASN A 214 -7.91 -20.17 -7.57
CA ASN A 214 -6.94 -20.33 -6.48
C ASN A 214 -5.94 -19.16 -6.46
N GLY A 215 -6.45 -17.92 -6.50
CA GLY A 215 -5.64 -16.71 -6.46
C GLY A 215 -4.89 -16.33 -7.75
N SER A 216 -4.90 -17.18 -8.80
CA SER A 216 -4.18 -16.90 -10.06
C SER A 216 -4.71 -15.69 -10.83
N ARG A 217 -5.92 -15.21 -10.52
CA ARG A 217 -6.63 -14.09 -11.15
C ARG A 217 -7.08 -14.33 -12.59
N ILE A 218 -6.50 -15.32 -13.28
CA ILE A 218 -6.77 -15.65 -14.70
C ILE A 218 -7.64 -16.89 -14.83
N GLY A 219 -8.15 -17.12 -16.05
CA GLY A 219 -8.98 -18.28 -16.37
C GLY A 219 -8.23 -19.60 -16.22
N ILE A 220 -8.95 -20.69 -15.91
CA ILE A 220 -8.39 -22.01 -15.59
C ILE A 220 -7.47 -22.54 -16.70
N LEU A 221 -7.80 -22.34 -17.98
CA LEU A 221 -6.97 -22.83 -19.09
C LEU A 221 -5.60 -22.15 -19.09
N ALA A 222 -5.54 -20.82 -18.96
CA ALA A 222 -4.30 -20.07 -18.94
C ALA A 222 -3.49 -20.35 -17.65
N SER A 223 -4.16 -20.56 -16.49
CA SER A 223 -3.50 -20.85 -15.22
C SER A 223 -2.77 -22.20 -15.18
N ASN A 224 -3.13 -23.13 -16.08
CA ASN A 224 -2.47 -24.44 -16.17
C ASN A 224 -1.29 -24.48 -17.14
N VAL A 225 -1.02 -23.40 -17.88
CA VAL A 225 0.17 -23.32 -18.75
C VAL A 225 1.41 -23.16 -17.90
N LYS A 226 2.44 -23.93 -18.22
CA LYS A 226 3.69 -23.98 -17.45
C LYS A 226 4.89 -23.60 -18.31
N ILE A 227 5.80 -22.85 -17.70
CA ILE A 227 7.14 -22.55 -18.23
C ILE A 227 8.14 -23.28 -17.33
N HIS A 228 8.88 -24.24 -17.88
CA HIS A 228 9.79 -25.10 -17.09
C HIS A 228 9.15 -25.65 -15.79
N GLY A 229 7.92 -26.13 -15.90
CA GLY A 229 7.18 -26.75 -14.79
C GLY A 229 6.44 -25.80 -13.88
N MET A 230 6.63 -24.48 -13.97
CA MET A 230 5.98 -23.47 -13.15
C MET A 230 4.86 -22.74 -13.90
N THR A 231 3.74 -22.53 -13.24
CA THR A 231 2.60 -21.73 -13.71
C THR A 231 2.88 -20.22 -13.54
N ILE A 232 2.10 -19.38 -14.23
CA ILE A 232 2.23 -17.93 -14.09
C ILE A 232 1.96 -17.46 -12.63
N LYS A 233 1.06 -18.13 -11.89
CA LYS A 233 0.81 -17.88 -10.47
C LYS A 233 2.07 -18.12 -9.66
N GLU A 234 2.65 -19.32 -9.78
CA GLU A 234 3.86 -19.69 -9.03
C GLU A 234 5.03 -18.75 -9.36
N LEU A 235 5.20 -18.36 -10.62
CA LEU A 235 6.21 -17.37 -11.01
C LEU A 235 5.96 -15.99 -10.38
N CYS A 236 4.70 -15.52 -10.34
CA CYS A 236 4.36 -14.24 -9.73
C CYS A 236 4.45 -14.25 -8.19
N GLU A 237 4.41 -15.41 -7.56
CA GLU A 237 4.58 -15.60 -6.11
C GLU A 237 6.05 -15.70 -5.69
N LEU A 238 6.97 -15.94 -6.62
CA LEU A 238 8.41 -15.84 -6.36
C LEU A 238 8.77 -14.38 -6.01
N ASN A 239 9.71 -14.21 -5.09
CA ASN A 239 10.32 -12.89 -4.90
C ASN A 239 11.14 -12.52 -6.16
N ILE A 240 11.35 -11.23 -6.37
CA ILE A 240 12.02 -10.69 -7.57
C ILE A 240 13.43 -11.28 -7.75
N LYS A 241 14.17 -11.55 -6.65
CA LYS A 241 15.50 -12.17 -6.68
C LYS A 241 15.46 -13.58 -7.25
N ASP A 242 14.53 -14.41 -6.77
CA ASP A 242 14.37 -15.79 -7.21
C ASP A 242 13.80 -15.87 -8.61
N LEU A 243 12.85 -14.99 -8.94
CA LEU A 243 12.28 -14.86 -10.28
C LEU A 243 13.35 -14.47 -11.32
N ASN A 244 14.22 -13.53 -10.99
CA ASN A 244 15.36 -13.17 -11.86
C ASN A 244 16.31 -14.34 -12.04
N SER A 245 16.57 -15.11 -10.99
CA SER A 245 17.41 -16.31 -11.04
C SER A 245 16.78 -17.39 -11.93
N PHE A 246 15.45 -17.56 -11.88
CA PHE A 246 14.70 -18.45 -12.74
C PHE A 246 14.88 -18.07 -14.22
N PHE A 247 14.65 -16.80 -14.59
CA PHE A 247 14.78 -16.34 -15.98
C PHE A 247 16.22 -16.34 -16.50
N LYS A 248 17.23 -16.19 -15.62
CA LYS A 248 18.65 -16.35 -16.01
C LYS A 248 18.99 -17.79 -16.39
N LYS A 249 18.43 -18.76 -15.66
CA LYS A 249 18.67 -20.20 -15.87
C LYS A 249 17.79 -20.83 -16.97
N LEU A 250 16.82 -20.06 -17.49
CA LEU A 250 15.86 -20.54 -18.48
C LEU A 250 16.59 -20.92 -19.79
N LYS A 251 16.53 -22.20 -20.16
CA LYS A 251 17.03 -22.71 -21.45
C LYS A 251 15.86 -22.70 -22.45
N ILE A 252 16.08 -22.12 -23.61
CA ILE A 252 15.09 -22.02 -24.69
C ILE A 252 15.55 -22.89 -25.84
N ASN A 253 14.62 -23.58 -26.50
CA ASN A 253 14.91 -24.34 -27.69
C ASN A 253 15.22 -23.42 -28.87
N LEU A 254 16.19 -23.78 -29.69
CA LEU A 254 16.66 -23.01 -30.85
C LEU A 254 15.53 -22.55 -31.78
N SER A 255 14.50 -23.38 -31.98
CA SER A 255 13.34 -23.07 -32.81
C SER A 255 12.44 -21.92 -32.27
N SER A 256 12.49 -21.68 -30.97
CA SER A 256 11.69 -20.64 -30.30
C SER A 256 12.52 -19.40 -29.94
N GLU A 257 13.83 -19.46 -30.10
CA GLU A 257 14.75 -18.43 -29.61
C GLU A 257 14.47 -17.06 -30.26
N ALA A 258 14.24 -17.03 -31.57
CA ALA A 258 13.98 -15.78 -32.29
C ALA A 258 12.69 -15.07 -31.81
N ILE A 259 11.65 -15.84 -31.45
CA ILE A 259 10.35 -15.31 -31.01
C ILE A 259 10.44 -14.79 -29.57
N VAL A 260 11.20 -15.47 -28.71
CA VAL A 260 11.21 -15.22 -27.26
C VAL A 260 12.32 -14.26 -26.85
N LYS A 261 13.32 -14.02 -27.69
CA LYS A 261 14.52 -13.24 -27.38
C LYS A 261 14.18 -11.83 -26.86
N GLU A 262 13.35 -11.08 -27.58
CA GLU A 262 13.03 -9.71 -27.19
C GLU A 262 12.13 -9.64 -25.93
N PRO A 263 11.02 -10.38 -25.81
CA PRO A 263 10.26 -10.45 -24.58
C PRO A 263 11.08 -10.85 -23.35
N LEU A 264 11.99 -11.83 -23.51
CA LEU A 264 12.85 -12.26 -22.41
C LEU A 264 13.87 -11.22 -22.00
N LYS A 265 14.43 -10.48 -22.96
CA LYS A 265 15.32 -9.33 -22.70
C LYS A 265 14.59 -8.27 -21.86
N GLN A 266 13.37 -7.92 -22.24
CA GLN A 266 12.53 -6.94 -21.53
C GLN A 266 12.21 -7.40 -20.09
N VAL A 267 11.83 -8.68 -19.90
CA VAL A 267 11.58 -9.22 -18.56
C VAL A 267 12.84 -9.16 -17.70
N LYS A 268 13.98 -9.60 -18.22
CA LYS A 268 15.27 -9.58 -17.49
C LYS A 268 15.71 -8.16 -17.14
N SER A 269 15.56 -7.20 -18.04
CA SER A 269 15.88 -5.79 -17.81
C SER A 269 15.02 -5.21 -16.67
N ARG A 270 13.69 -5.38 -16.72
CA ARG A 270 12.79 -4.89 -15.69
C ARG A 270 13.05 -5.52 -14.32
N LEU A 271 13.32 -6.84 -14.27
CA LEU A 271 13.68 -7.51 -13.03
C LEU A 271 15.02 -7.00 -12.47
N LYS A 272 15.99 -6.72 -13.34
CA LYS A 272 17.29 -6.13 -12.95
C LYS A 272 17.07 -4.78 -12.26
N TYR A 273 16.28 -3.86 -12.84
CA TYR A 273 16.03 -2.56 -12.24
C TYR A 273 15.28 -2.65 -10.91
N LEU A 274 14.30 -3.56 -10.79
CA LEU A 274 13.65 -3.81 -9.50
C LEU A 274 14.62 -4.29 -8.41
N LEU A 275 15.63 -5.09 -8.78
CA LEU A 275 16.70 -5.51 -7.86
C LEU A 275 17.63 -4.35 -7.48
N GLU A 276 17.98 -3.51 -8.44
CA GLU A 276 18.87 -2.37 -8.23
C GLU A 276 18.28 -1.33 -7.27
N VAL A 277 16.96 -1.10 -7.33
CA VAL A 277 16.28 -0.22 -6.36
C VAL A 277 15.98 -0.88 -5.02
N GLY A 278 16.49 -2.10 -4.76
CA GLY A 278 16.33 -2.79 -3.48
C GLY A 278 14.96 -3.38 -3.21
N LEU A 279 14.21 -3.79 -4.25
CA LEU A 279 12.91 -4.44 -4.15
C LEU A 279 13.00 -5.97 -4.35
N ASP A 280 14.14 -6.55 -4.05
CA ASP A 280 14.47 -7.97 -4.24
C ASP A 280 13.53 -8.93 -3.51
N TYR A 281 12.96 -8.51 -2.40
CA TYR A 281 12.05 -9.28 -1.55
C TYR A 281 10.57 -9.24 -1.99
N LEU A 282 10.17 -8.29 -2.83
CA LEU A 282 8.78 -8.19 -3.30
C LEU A 282 8.42 -9.33 -4.25
N THR A 283 7.12 -9.62 -4.32
CA THR A 283 6.55 -10.55 -5.31
C THR A 283 5.71 -9.77 -6.34
N LEU A 284 5.64 -10.26 -7.58
CA LEU A 284 4.82 -9.61 -8.61
C LEU A 284 3.31 -9.69 -8.31
N SER A 285 2.90 -10.65 -7.46
CA SER A 285 1.50 -10.81 -7.03
C SER A 285 1.08 -9.80 -5.97
N ARG A 286 2.00 -9.08 -5.33
CA ARG A 286 1.69 -8.14 -4.25
C ARG A 286 0.83 -6.98 -4.75
N LEU A 287 -0.23 -6.69 -4.03
CA LEU A 287 -1.17 -5.62 -4.39
C LEU A 287 -0.52 -4.25 -4.14
N SER A 288 -0.62 -3.33 -5.11
CA SER A 288 -0.05 -1.98 -5.01
C SER A 288 -0.53 -1.21 -3.77
N ARG A 289 -1.79 -1.37 -3.38
CA ARG A 289 -2.35 -0.75 -2.15
C ARG A 289 -1.71 -1.24 -0.84
N THR A 290 -0.94 -2.32 -0.87
CA THR A 290 -0.22 -2.87 0.30
C THR A 290 1.25 -2.48 0.31
N LEU A 291 1.71 -1.75 -0.70
CA LEU A 291 3.06 -1.20 -0.74
C LEU A 291 3.15 -0.01 0.21
N SER A 292 4.28 0.12 0.90
CA SER A 292 4.61 1.36 1.60
C SER A 292 4.86 2.49 0.61
N GLY A 293 4.81 3.74 1.06
CA GLY A 293 5.10 4.91 0.22
C GLY A 293 6.45 4.78 -0.50
N GLY A 294 7.50 4.44 0.22
CA GLY A 294 8.83 4.23 -0.35
C GLY A 294 8.92 3.02 -1.30
N GLU A 295 8.20 1.91 -1.03
CA GLU A 295 8.13 0.79 -1.97
C GLU A 295 7.46 1.20 -3.29
N ALA A 296 6.35 1.93 -3.23
CA ALA A 296 5.64 2.42 -4.42
C ALA A 296 6.52 3.38 -5.24
N GLN A 297 7.20 4.29 -4.58
CA GLN A 297 8.13 5.23 -5.23
C GLN A 297 9.28 4.51 -5.93
N ARG A 298 9.87 3.48 -5.29
CA ARG A 298 10.92 2.66 -5.90
C ARG A 298 10.43 1.82 -7.08
N VAL A 299 9.20 1.32 -7.06
CA VAL A 299 8.59 0.67 -8.24
C VAL A 299 8.50 1.64 -9.41
N ASN A 300 8.07 2.88 -9.16
CA ASN A 300 8.03 3.93 -10.18
C ASN A 300 9.44 4.27 -10.68
N LEU A 301 10.42 4.39 -9.78
CA LEU A 301 11.82 4.61 -10.16
C LEU A 301 12.36 3.47 -11.03
N ALA A 302 12.10 2.21 -10.66
CA ALA A 302 12.51 1.05 -11.47
C ALA A 302 11.87 1.07 -12.87
N GLN A 303 10.64 1.57 -12.99
CA GLN A 303 9.97 1.76 -14.28
C GLN A 303 10.69 2.80 -15.13
N GLN A 304 11.08 3.93 -14.54
CA GLN A 304 11.82 5.00 -15.23
C GLN A 304 13.22 4.52 -15.66
N LEU A 305 13.95 3.86 -14.76
CA LEU A 305 15.24 3.22 -15.09
C LEU A 305 15.11 2.24 -16.26
N GLY A 306 14.00 1.49 -16.31
CA GLY A 306 13.73 0.52 -17.37
C GLY A 306 13.36 1.11 -18.72
N SER A 307 13.14 2.42 -18.81
CA SER A 307 12.87 3.11 -20.09
C SER A 307 14.14 3.31 -20.93
N GLU A 308 15.33 3.23 -20.31
CA GLU A 308 16.64 3.46 -20.96
C GLU A 308 16.68 4.75 -21.78
N LEU A 309 15.96 5.81 -21.34
CA LEU A 309 15.94 7.10 -22.02
C LEU A 309 17.28 7.82 -21.85
N THR A 310 17.69 8.52 -22.89
CA THR A 310 18.86 9.40 -22.93
C THR A 310 18.42 10.85 -23.07
N ASP A 311 19.28 11.82 -22.78
CA ASP A 311 19.01 13.27 -22.88
C ASP A 311 17.73 13.71 -22.14
N THR A 312 17.42 13.04 -21.04
CA THR A 312 16.19 13.26 -20.27
C THR A 312 16.50 13.91 -18.94
N LEU A 313 15.64 14.83 -18.50
CA LEU A 313 15.65 15.40 -17.15
C LEU A 313 14.79 14.55 -16.23
N TYR A 314 15.42 13.95 -15.23
CA TYR A 314 14.72 13.24 -14.12
C TYR A 314 14.65 14.14 -12.90
N VAL A 315 13.45 14.30 -12.35
CA VAL A 315 13.22 14.98 -11.06
C VAL A 315 12.71 13.95 -10.08
N LEU A 316 13.47 13.71 -9.03
CA LEU A 316 13.17 12.71 -7.99
C LEU A 316 12.98 13.43 -6.65
N ASP A 317 11.81 13.24 -6.06
CA ASP A 317 11.43 13.85 -4.80
C ASP A 317 11.59 12.84 -3.66
N GLU A 318 12.54 13.11 -2.76
CA GLU A 318 12.89 12.30 -1.57
C GLU A 318 12.98 10.78 -1.86
N PRO A 319 13.76 10.32 -2.85
CA PRO A 319 13.80 8.90 -3.21
C PRO A 319 14.39 8.00 -2.13
N SER A 320 15.06 8.56 -1.11
CA SER A 320 15.62 7.84 0.05
C SER A 320 14.59 7.54 1.15
N ILE A 321 13.35 8.04 1.04
CA ILE A 321 12.31 7.85 2.07
C ILE A 321 12.12 6.39 2.46
N GLY A 322 12.11 6.11 3.77
CA GLY A 322 11.84 4.77 4.31
C GLY A 322 12.90 3.73 3.95
N LEU A 323 14.09 4.17 3.53
CA LEU A 323 15.22 3.32 3.21
C LEU A 323 16.18 3.18 4.40
N HIS A 324 16.62 1.96 4.62
CA HIS A 324 17.79 1.71 5.46
C HIS A 324 19.06 2.16 4.73
N GLN A 325 20.09 2.62 5.45
CA GLN A 325 21.35 3.11 4.87
C GLN A 325 21.99 2.15 3.85
N LYS A 326 21.91 0.85 4.10
CA LYS A 326 22.34 -0.19 3.14
C LYS A 326 21.61 -0.14 1.80
N ASP A 327 20.34 0.25 1.78
CA ASP A 327 19.53 0.33 0.57
C ASP A 327 19.71 1.68 -0.14
N ILE A 328 20.08 2.75 0.59
CA ILE A 328 20.45 4.06 0.04
C ILE A 328 21.66 3.93 -0.90
N GLU A 329 22.65 3.12 -0.55
CA GLU A 329 23.82 2.88 -1.42
C GLU A 329 23.42 2.24 -2.75
N LYS A 330 22.49 1.26 -2.74
CA LYS A 330 21.98 0.64 -3.97
C LYS A 330 21.21 1.64 -4.83
N LEU A 331 20.35 2.43 -4.19
CA LEU A 331 19.59 3.48 -4.86
C LEU A 331 20.52 4.48 -5.56
N PHE A 332 21.56 4.95 -4.86
CA PHE A 332 22.51 5.88 -5.41
C PHE A 332 23.24 5.30 -6.65
N ASN A 333 23.65 4.03 -6.59
CA ASN A 333 24.28 3.36 -7.74
C ASN A 333 23.34 3.29 -8.95
N SER A 334 22.03 3.13 -8.73
CA SER A 334 21.03 3.12 -9.81
C SER A 334 20.88 4.52 -10.44
N ILE A 335 20.88 5.57 -9.61
CA ILE A 335 20.85 6.98 -10.05
C ILE A 335 22.11 7.32 -10.85
N GLU A 336 23.28 6.90 -10.40
CA GLU A 336 24.54 7.03 -11.14
C GLU A 336 24.50 6.28 -12.49
N GLY A 337 23.79 5.15 -12.55
CA GLY A 337 23.54 4.42 -13.79
C GLY A 337 22.75 5.25 -14.82
N LEU A 338 21.70 5.96 -14.37
CA LEU A 338 20.95 6.89 -15.23
C LEU A 338 21.80 8.05 -15.74
N LYS A 339 22.63 8.63 -14.88
CA LYS A 339 23.52 9.72 -15.23
C LYS A 339 24.52 9.32 -16.34
N LYS A 340 25.01 8.08 -16.31
CA LYS A 340 25.92 7.53 -17.33
C LYS A 340 25.26 7.38 -18.71
N LEU A 341 23.94 7.51 -18.83
CA LEU A 341 23.19 7.54 -20.09
C LEU A 341 22.94 8.97 -20.58
N ASP A 342 23.82 9.92 -20.24
CA ASP A 342 23.75 11.34 -20.61
C ASP A 342 22.45 12.04 -20.14
N ASN A 343 21.91 11.61 -19.00
CA ASN A 343 20.74 12.23 -18.39
C ASN A 343 21.13 13.27 -17.34
N THR A 344 20.26 14.25 -17.14
CA THR A 344 20.34 15.22 -16.03
C THR A 344 19.39 14.77 -14.90
N ILE A 345 19.89 14.78 -13.65
CA ILE A 345 19.11 14.31 -12.50
C ILE A 345 19.05 15.41 -11.44
N ILE A 346 17.84 15.79 -11.05
CA ILE A 346 17.57 16.68 -9.93
C ILE A 346 16.99 15.84 -8.81
N LEU A 347 17.65 15.89 -7.64
CA LEU A 347 17.16 15.24 -6.41
C LEU A 347 16.71 16.30 -5.43
N ILE A 348 15.53 16.12 -4.85
CA ILE A 348 15.09 16.84 -3.65
C ILE A 348 15.37 15.88 -2.49
N GLU A 349 16.27 16.26 -1.57
CA GLU A 349 16.74 15.36 -0.53
C GLU A 349 17.08 16.08 0.78
N HIS A 350 16.93 15.35 1.88
CA HIS A 350 17.29 15.76 3.23
C HIS A 350 18.37 14.85 3.84
N ASP A 351 18.63 13.69 3.24
CA ASP A 351 19.65 12.75 3.71
C ASP A 351 21.05 13.27 3.39
N LEU A 352 21.85 13.46 4.44
CA LEU A 352 23.20 14.01 4.32
C LEU A 352 24.17 13.12 3.53
N ASP A 353 23.98 11.79 3.54
CA ASP A 353 24.81 10.87 2.78
C ASP A 353 24.50 10.99 1.26
N MET A 354 23.23 11.19 0.89
CA MET A 354 22.85 11.47 -0.49
C MET A 354 23.36 12.83 -0.95
N ILE A 355 23.17 13.88 -0.15
CA ILE A 355 23.65 15.24 -0.44
C ILE A 355 25.18 15.24 -0.62
N SER A 356 25.91 14.50 0.20
CA SER A 356 27.37 14.41 0.15
C SER A 356 27.93 13.81 -1.12
N LYS A 357 27.09 13.12 -1.90
CA LYS A 357 27.48 12.46 -3.16
C LYS A 357 27.04 13.25 -4.42
N ALA A 358 26.33 14.37 -4.24
CA ALA A 358 25.87 15.21 -5.35
C ALA A 358 27.02 15.99 -5.99
N ASP A 359 27.00 16.19 -7.32
CA ASP A 359 27.95 17.03 -8.05
C ASP A 359 27.73 18.51 -7.77
N TRP A 360 26.46 18.90 -7.64
CA TRP A 360 26.00 20.27 -7.46
C TRP A 360 24.89 20.33 -6.43
N VAL A 361 24.95 21.30 -5.54
CA VAL A 361 23.95 21.48 -4.47
C VAL A 361 23.33 22.86 -4.57
N ILE A 362 22.02 22.92 -4.54
CA ILE A 362 21.23 24.12 -4.39
C ILE A 362 20.51 24.01 -3.06
N GLU A 363 20.84 24.90 -2.11
CA GLU A 363 20.21 24.94 -0.79
C GLU A 363 19.28 26.13 -0.70
N LEU A 364 18.04 25.86 -0.30
CA LEU A 364 17.01 26.84 -0.05
C LEU A 364 16.85 27.07 1.47
N GLY A 365 16.69 28.30 1.87
CA GLY A 365 16.57 28.65 3.29
C GLY A 365 16.34 30.16 3.49
N PRO A 366 16.77 30.75 4.66
CA PRO A 366 17.44 30.09 5.79
C PRO A 366 16.52 29.26 6.69
N GLY A 367 15.22 29.54 6.70
CA GLY A 367 14.22 28.82 7.49
C GLY A 367 13.15 28.18 6.61
N SER A 368 12.05 27.76 7.24
CA SER A 368 10.89 27.20 6.55
C SER A 368 9.77 28.23 6.40
N GLY A 369 8.86 28.00 5.45
CA GLY A 369 7.70 28.84 5.21
C GLY A 369 8.07 30.29 4.81
N TYR A 370 7.60 31.28 5.57
CA TYR A 370 7.80 32.70 5.27
C TYR A 370 9.27 33.15 5.38
N GLN A 371 10.06 32.48 6.20
CA GLN A 371 11.49 32.75 6.38
C GLN A 371 12.37 31.95 5.40
N GLY A 372 11.77 31.22 4.48
CA GLY A 372 12.45 30.42 3.49
C GLY A 372 12.30 30.97 2.07
N GLY A 373 12.77 30.19 1.11
CA GLY A 373 12.63 30.49 -0.33
C GLY A 373 13.83 31.21 -0.95
N ASP A 374 14.80 31.65 -0.16
CA ASP A 374 16.03 32.24 -0.67
C ASP A 374 17.06 31.15 -0.97
N VAL A 375 17.88 31.38 -2.01
CA VAL A 375 18.99 30.50 -2.36
C VAL A 375 20.20 30.82 -1.46
N ILE A 376 20.44 29.98 -0.46
CA ILE A 376 21.56 30.14 0.50
C ILE A 376 22.88 29.66 -0.12
N HIS A 377 22.81 28.61 -0.92
CA HIS A 377 23.95 28.05 -1.65
C HIS A 377 23.57 27.57 -3.03
N CYS A 378 24.47 27.81 -4.00
CA CYS A 378 24.37 27.27 -5.34
C CYS A 378 25.80 26.97 -5.84
N GLY A 379 26.17 25.69 -5.88
CA GLY A 379 27.52 25.32 -6.25
C GLY A 379 27.90 23.89 -5.91
N ASN A 380 29.17 23.54 -6.12
CA ASN A 380 29.67 22.22 -5.77
C ASN A 380 29.82 22.03 -4.25
N LEU A 381 29.92 20.79 -3.82
CA LEU A 381 30.00 20.40 -2.40
C LEU A 381 31.20 21.05 -1.66
N LYS A 382 32.33 21.26 -2.36
CA LYS A 382 33.50 21.91 -1.74
C LYS A 382 33.23 23.37 -1.36
N LYS A 383 32.42 24.08 -2.15
CA LYS A 383 31.98 25.45 -1.86
C LYS A 383 30.92 25.44 -0.77
N LEU A 384 30.00 24.48 -0.77
CA LEU A 384 28.99 24.31 0.28
C LEU A 384 29.65 24.18 1.66
N LYS A 385 30.61 23.27 1.81
CA LYS A 385 31.32 23.04 3.10
C LYS A 385 32.07 24.25 3.66
N LYS A 386 32.25 25.31 2.88
CA LYS A 386 32.86 26.57 3.31
C LYS A 386 31.82 27.67 3.61
N ASN A 387 30.56 27.43 3.34
CA ASN A 387 29.49 28.39 3.53
C ASN A 387 28.97 28.30 4.97
N SER A 388 29.37 29.24 5.83
CA SER A 388 28.95 29.31 7.24
C SER A 388 27.47 29.64 7.43
N GLN A 389 26.80 30.23 6.42
CA GLN A 389 25.36 30.52 6.46
C GLN A 389 24.53 29.29 6.15
N SER A 390 25.11 28.28 5.53
CA SER A 390 24.43 27.03 5.18
C SER A 390 24.26 26.14 6.40
N LEU A 391 23.01 25.83 6.73
CA LEU A 391 22.67 24.89 7.79
C LEU A 391 23.15 23.48 7.44
N THR A 392 22.93 23.05 6.19
CA THR A 392 23.41 21.76 5.66
C THR A 392 24.93 21.64 5.75
N SER A 393 25.67 22.73 5.50
CA SER A 393 27.13 22.76 5.61
C SER A 393 27.60 22.46 7.04
N ARG A 394 26.96 23.07 8.05
CA ARG A 394 27.32 22.90 9.47
C ARG A 394 27.15 21.44 9.93
N TYR A 395 26.09 20.77 9.46
CA TYR A 395 25.90 19.33 9.73
C TYR A 395 26.88 18.45 8.96
N LEU A 396 27.19 18.77 7.68
CA LEU A 396 28.15 18.01 6.89
C LEU A 396 29.61 18.18 7.35
N SER A 397 29.94 19.33 7.95
CA SER A 397 31.27 19.58 8.55
C SER A 397 31.43 19.01 9.95
N GLY A 398 30.32 18.66 10.61
CA GLY A 398 30.29 18.21 11.99
C GLY A 398 30.37 19.35 13.02
N GLU A 399 30.22 20.61 12.59
CA GLU A 399 30.10 21.77 13.49
C GLU A 399 28.81 21.72 14.30
N GLU A 400 27.74 21.22 13.70
CA GLU A 400 26.48 20.88 14.38
C GLU A 400 26.24 19.40 14.33
N LEU A 401 25.78 18.86 15.46
CA LEU A 401 25.41 17.45 15.63
C LEU A 401 24.13 17.35 16.45
N ILE A 402 23.40 16.28 16.29
CA ILE A 402 22.36 15.90 17.24
C ILE A 402 23.04 15.30 18.45
N GLU A 403 22.88 15.95 19.60
CA GLU A 403 23.49 15.53 20.85
C GLU A 403 22.89 14.19 21.31
N MET A 404 23.78 13.25 21.65
CA MET A 404 23.38 11.99 22.26
C MET A 404 23.07 12.20 23.75
N PRO A 405 22.06 11.48 24.29
CA PRO A 405 21.80 11.53 25.74
C PRO A 405 23.04 11.09 26.53
N SER A 406 23.46 11.88 27.52
CA SER A 406 24.57 11.56 28.39
C SER A 406 24.34 10.27 29.21
N LYS A 407 23.07 9.94 29.45
CA LYS A 407 22.66 8.71 30.14
C LYS A 407 21.39 8.17 29.52
N ARG A 408 21.36 6.86 29.21
CA ARG A 408 20.17 6.17 28.72
C ARG A 408 19.17 5.94 29.85
N ARG A 409 17.87 6.10 29.51
CA ARG A 409 16.79 5.76 30.45
C ARG A 409 16.74 4.24 30.59
N THR A 410 16.66 3.78 31.83
CA THR A 410 16.49 2.36 32.15
C THR A 410 15.17 2.17 32.87
N SER A 411 14.38 1.18 32.49
CA SER A 411 13.13 0.85 33.15
C SER A 411 13.14 -0.61 33.60
N SER A 412 12.71 -0.85 34.82
CA SER A 412 12.46 -2.21 35.33
C SER A 412 11.15 -2.79 34.80
N GLN A 413 10.25 -1.93 34.33
CA GLN A 413 8.95 -2.33 33.75
C GLN A 413 9.08 -2.43 32.22
N LYS A 414 8.51 -3.50 31.65
CA LYS A 414 8.54 -3.74 30.22
C LYS A 414 7.26 -4.43 29.77
N ILE A 415 6.93 -4.32 28.50
CA ILE A 415 5.97 -5.17 27.82
C ILE A 415 6.77 -6.28 27.15
N SER A 416 6.45 -7.54 27.44
CA SER A 416 7.10 -8.71 26.84
C SER A 416 6.15 -9.39 25.86
N ILE A 417 6.60 -9.60 24.64
CA ILE A 417 5.87 -10.28 23.57
C ILE A 417 6.58 -11.59 23.27
N VAL A 418 5.85 -12.71 23.34
CA VAL A 418 6.39 -14.06 23.17
C VAL A 418 5.68 -14.76 22.02
N GLY A 419 6.45 -15.37 21.12
CA GLY A 419 5.96 -16.24 20.06
C GLY A 419 5.18 -15.51 18.96
N ALA A 420 5.60 -14.31 18.58
CA ALA A 420 4.97 -13.56 17.49
C ALA A 420 5.16 -14.26 16.14
N LYS A 421 4.05 -14.42 15.38
CA LYS A 421 4.05 -15.11 14.09
C LYS A 421 3.05 -14.48 13.13
N LYS A 422 3.53 -13.97 12.00
CA LYS A 422 2.75 -13.55 10.83
C LYS A 422 3.68 -13.23 9.66
N ASN A 423 3.29 -13.55 8.44
CA ASN A 423 4.10 -13.33 7.24
C ASN A 423 5.50 -13.94 7.38
N ASN A 424 6.55 -13.11 7.28
CA ASN A 424 7.94 -13.51 7.47
C ASN A 424 8.37 -13.60 8.95
N ILE A 425 7.59 -13.07 9.88
CA ILE A 425 7.83 -13.20 11.32
C ILE A 425 7.46 -14.60 11.76
N ASN A 426 8.40 -15.32 12.39
CA ASN A 426 8.17 -16.71 12.80
C ASN A 426 8.76 -16.97 14.20
N ASN A 427 7.87 -17.03 15.20
CA ASN A 427 8.16 -17.31 16.60
C ASN A 427 9.23 -16.35 17.19
N VAL A 428 8.93 -15.05 17.13
CA VAL A 428 9.84 -14.00 17.59
C VAL A 428 9.43 -13.49 18.95
N ASP A 429 10.40 -13.34 19.85
CA ASP A 429 10.25 -12.79 21.20
C ASP A 429 10.96 -11.44 21.30
N PHE A 430 10.34 -10.45 21.94
CA PHE A 430 10.95 -9.14 22.16
C PHE A 430 10.33 -8.39 23.33
N ASP A 431 11.10 -7.44 23.87
CA ASP A 431 10.72 -6.61 25.00
C ASP A 431 10.65 -5.12 24.61
N ILE A 432 9.68 -4.41 25.17
CA ILE A 432 9.55 -2.96 25.04
C ILE A 432 9.66 -2.36 26.46
N PRO A 433 10.80 -1.76 26.83
CA PRO A 433 10.96 -1.06 28.11
C PRO A 433 9.96 0.12 28.19
N LEU A 434 9.33 0.32 29.36
CA LEU A 434 8.41 1.42 29.59
C LEU A 434 9.15 2.70 29.98
N ASN A 435 8.50 3.86 29.87
CA ASN A 435 9.05 5.19 30.16
C ASN A 435 10.39 5.47 29.45
N SER A 436 10.50 4.98 28.22
CA SER A 436 11.70 5.09 27.39
C SER A 436 11.34 5.22 25.92
N ILE A 437 12.33 5.53 25.09
CA ILE A 437 12.23 5.53 23.64
C ILE A 437 12.82 4.20 23.13
N THR A 438 11.96 3.32 22.60
CA THR A 438 12.38 2.10 21.92
C THR A 438 12.31 2.28 20.42
N CYS A 439 13.37 1.98 19.68
CA CYS A 439 13.41 2.07 18.23
C CYS A 439 13.45 0.68 17.59
N ILE A 440 12.54 0.43 16.66
CA ILE A 440 12.52 -0.76 15.79
C ILE A 440 13.18 -0.37 14.48
N THR A 441 14.29 -1.00 14.15
CA THR A 441 15.06 -0.73 12.94
C THR A 441 15.35 -2.01 12.15
N GLY A 442 16.00 -1.88 11.00
CA GLY A 442 16.38 -2.98 10.12
C GLY A 442 16.08 -2.68 8.66
N VAL A 443 16.58 -3.52 7.75
CA VAL A 443 16.43 -3.34 6.31
C VAL A 443 14.96 -3.26 5.85
N SER A 444 14.73 -2.69 4.68
CA SER A 444 13.39 -2.64 4.07
C SER A 444 12.84 -4.06 3.87
N GLY A 445 11.54 -4.25 4.18
CA GLY A 445 10.91 -5.57 4.10
C GLY A 445 11.31 -6.59 5.16
N SER A 446 12.11 -6.23 6.19
CA SER A 446 12.50 -7.14 7.28
C SER A 446 11.34 -7.55 8.19
N GLY A 447 10.17 -6.92 8.09
CA GLY A 447 8.98 -7.28 8.86
C GLY A 447 8.68 -6.34 10.04
N LYS A 448 9.29 -5.15 10.12
CA LYS A 448 9.07 -4.16 11.20
C LYS A 448 7.59 -3.85 11.42
N SER A 449 6.89 -3.42 10.35
CA SER A 449 5.47 -3.07 10.43
C SER A 449 4.61 -4.29 10.77
N THR A 450 4.92 -5.48 10.23
CA THR A 450 4.23 -6.73 10.58
C THR A 450 4.38 -7.06 12.07
N LEU A 451 5.61 -6.94 12.61
CA LEU A 451 5.89 -7.23 14.01
C LEU A 451 5.13 -6.29 14.94
N ILE A 452 5.17 -4.98 14.66
CA ILE A 452 4.59 -3.97 15.53
C ILE A 452 3.11 -3.79 15.28
N TYR A 453 2.67 -3.61 14.04
CA TYR A 453 1.28 -3.31 13.72
C TYR A 453 0.39 -4.55 13.85
N ASP A 454 0.78 -5.65 13.18
CA ASP A 454 -0.06 -6.84 13.15
C ASP A 454 0.09 -7.71 14.40
N CYS A 455 1.34 -7.99 14.83
CA CYS A 455 1.55 -8.92 15.95
C CYS A 455 1.37 -8.22 17.29
N PHE A 456 2.03 -7.08 17.54
CA PHE A 456 1.96 -6.42 18.83
C PHE A 456 0.67 -5.58 18.98
N TYR A 457 0.52 -4.50 18.20
CA TYR A 457 -0.59 -3.54 18.34
C TYR A 457 -1.96 -4.22 18.19
N GLY A 458 -2.15 -5.04 17.14
CA GLY A 458 -3.40 -5.72 16.89
C GLY A 458 -3.85 -6.62 18.05
N ASN A 459 -2.93 -7.36 18.67
CA ASN A 459 -3.26 -8.19 19.83
C ASN A 459 -3.40 -7.38 21.13
N ALA A 460 -2.58 -6.33 21.30
CA ALA A 460 -2.64 -5.48 22.47
C ALA A 460 -3.99 -4.75 22.60
N ILE A 461 -4.47 -4.11 21.51
CA ILE A 461 -5.76 -3.43 21.56
C ILE A 461 -6.95 -4.38 21.68
N ARG A 462 -6.87 -5.62 21.12
CA ARG A 462 -7.88 -6.67 21.38
C ARG A 462 -7.95 -7.03 22.86
N LYS A 463 -6.78 -7.18 23.50
CA LYS A 463 -6.71 -7.47 24.95
C LYS A 463 -7.24 -6.30 25.80
N MET A 464 -7.16 -5.06 25.26
CA MET A 464 -7.74 -3.85 25.86
C MET A 464 -9.21 -3.61 25.51
N GLY A 465 -9.89 -4.57 24.83
CA GLY A 465 -11.32 -4.51 24.54
C GLY A 465 -11.71 -3.84 23.22
N SER A 466 -10.75 -3.52 22.34
CA SER A 466 -11.03 -2.97 21.01
C SER A 466 -10.88 -4.01 19.91
N SER A 467 -11.63 -3.85 18.79
CA SER A 467 -11.55 -4.77 17.65
C SER A 467 -10.35 -4.45 16.75
N PHE A 468 -9.70 -5.48 16.22
CA PHE A 468 -8.67 -5.36 15.19
C PHE A 468 -8.82 -6.51 14.19
N GLU A 469 -8.78 -6.19 12.91
CA GLU A 469 -8.94 -7.19 11.83
C GLU A 469 -7.67 -8.01 11.66
N ASN A 470 -7.79 -9.33 11.73
CA ASN A 470 -6.76 -10.31 11.39
C ASN A 470 -5.36 -10.01 12.00
N PRO A 471 -5.21 -9.94 13.34
CA PRO A 471 -3.92 -9.76 13.98
C PRO A 471 -3.02 -10.96 13.71
N GLY A 472 -1.71 -10.76 13.89
CA GLY A 472 -0.75 -11.86 13.90
C GLY A 472 -0.99 -12.77 15.11
N PHE A 473 -0.52 -14.01 15.03
CA PHE A 473 -0.50 -14.89 16.19
C PHE A 473 0.56 -14.43 17.19
N VAL A 474 0.20 -14.37 18.47
CA VAL A 474 1.14 -14.14 19.58
C VAL A 474 0.78 -15.11 20.70
N LYS A 475 1.78 -15.84 21.19
CA LYS A 475 1.56 -16.81 22.26
C LYS A 475 1.20 -16.13 23.58
N LYS A 476 1.87 -15.02 23.94
CA LYS A 476 1.66 -14.28 25.19
C LYS A 476 2.09 -12.83 25.05
N ILE A 477 1.36 -11.93 25.70
CA ILE A 477 1.77 -10.53 25.91
C ILE A 477 1.62 -10.25 27.40
N GLU A 478 2.69 -9.82 28.07
CA GLU A 478 2.75 -9.46 29.48
C GLU A 478 3.10 -7.98 29.64
N GLY A 479 2.73 -7.36 30.76
CA GLY A 479 3.04 -5.98 31.10
C GLY A 479 2.09 -4.93 30.50
N LEU A 480 1.03 -5.33 29.81
CA LEU A 480 0.01 -4.41 29.28
C LEU A 480 -0.82 -3.73 30.38
N GLU A 481 -0.92 -4.32 31.55
CA GLU A 481 -1.59 -3.76 32.73
C GLU A 481 -0.99 -2.44 33.19
N ASN A 482 0.26 -2.16 32.83
CA ASN A 482 0.94 -0.91 33.13
C ASN A 482 0.60 0.22 32.14
N ILE A 483 -0.15 -0.06 31.08
CA ILE A 483 -0.51 0.88 30.02
C ILE A 483 -2.01 1.15 30.06
N LYS A 484 -2.39 2.43 30.05
CA LYS A 484 -3.80 2.87 30.01
C LYS A 484 -4.34 2.89 28.58
N GLU A 485 -3.52 3.31 27.65
CA GLU A 485 -3.93 3.52 26.24
C GLU A 485 -2.75 3.30 25.30
N ILE A 486 -3.01 2.77 24.11
CA ILE A 486 -2.04 2.64 23.03
C ILE A 486 -2.50 3.52 21.87
N ILE A 487 -1.67 4.46 21.47
CA ILE A 487 -1.96 5.40 20.38
C ILE A 487 -1.02 5.11 19.21
N MET A 488 -1.61 4.64 18.11
CA MET A 488 -0.88 4.45 16.84
C MET A 488 -0.95 5.73 16.01
N MET A 489 0.20 6.27 15.67
CA MET A 489 0.33 7.44 14.80
C MET A 489 0.91 7.04 13.45
N THR A 490 0.03 6.88 12.49
CA THR A 490 0.36 6.58 11.09
C THR A 490 0.51 7.86 10.27
N GLN A 491 1.11 7.75 9.10
CA GLN A 491 1.26 8.84 8.12
C GLN A 491 -0.07 9.22 7.42
N GLU A 492 -1.17 8.56 7.77
CA GLU A 492 -2.48 8.90 7.21
C GLU A 492 -2.86 10.36 7.48
N PRO A 493 -3.53 11.04 6.54
CA PRO A 493 -3.99 12.42 6.72
C PRO A 493 -4.83 12.60 8.01
N ILE A 494 -4.79 13.80 8.59
CA ILE A 494 -5.56 14.17 9.80
C ILE A 494 -7.09 14.21 9.58
N GLY A 495 -7.53 14.02 8.34
CA GLY A 495 -8.94 13.96 7.96
C GLY A 495 -9.10 13.51 6.52
N LYS A 496 -10.32 13.05 6.18
CA LYS A 496 -10.64 12.50 4.84
C LYS A 496 -11.19 13.53 3.86
N THR A 497 -11.31 14.80 4.25
CA THR A 497 -11.91 15.87 3.43
C THR A 497 -10.98 17.06 3.35
N ALA A 498 -11.06 17.82 2.25
CA ALA A 498 -10.32 19.06 2.05
C ALA A 498 -10.62 20.15 3.12
N ARG A 499 -11.67 19.98 3.90
CA ARG A 499 -12.07 20.89 5.00
C ARG A 499 -11.31 20.62 6.31
N SER A 500 -10.68 19.47 6.44
CA SER A 500 -9.84 19.16 7.60
C SER A 500 -8.56 19.97 7.52
N ASN A 501 -8.17 20.63 8.61
CA ASN A 501 -6.96 21.45 8.71
C ASN A 501 -6.42 21.46 10.14
N PRO A 502 -5.19 21.95 10.39
CA PRO A 502 -4.59 21.99 11.73
C PRO A 502 -5.46 22.67 12.77
N ALA A 503 -6.08 23.82 12.43
CA ALA A 503 -6.89 24.59 13.37
C ALA A 503 -8.16 23.84 13.80
N THR A 504 -8.84 23.14 12.88
CA THR A 504 -10.03 22.32 13.23
C THR A 504 -9.65 21.07 14.00
N TYR A 505 -8.54 20.44 13.65
CA TYR A 505 -8.10 19.18 14.27
C TYR A 505 -7.72 19.35 15.75
N LEU A 506 -7.06 20.49 16.10
CA LEU A 506 -6.72 20.85 17.48
C LEU A 506 -7.81 21.66 18.19
N LYS A 507 -8.96 21.90 17.55
CA LYS A 507 -10.06 22.74 18.07
C LYS A 507 -9.69 24.21 18.32
N ILE A 508 -8.60 24.69 17.73
CA ILE A 508 -8.21 26.12 17.75
C ILE A 508 -9.30 26.94 17.04
N TYR A 509 -9.84 26.40 15.96
CA TYR A 509 -10.87 27.06 15.17
C TYR A 509 -12.17 27.32 15.93
N ASP A 510 -12.51 26.48 16.89
CA ASP A 510 -13.69 26.68 17.74
C ASP A 510 -13.55 27.97 18.60
N GLU A 511 -12.36 28.18 19.16
CA GLU A 511 -12.06 29.42 19.93
C GLU A 511 -12.02 30.65 18.99
N ILE A 512 -11.47 30.52 17.78
CA ILE A 512 -11.47 31.60 16.78
C ILE A 512 -12.90 31.99 16.40
N ARG A 513 -13.79 31.03 16.16
CA ARG A 513 -15.20 31.32 15.82
C ARG A 513 -15.94 32.03 16.96
N MET A 514 -15.70 31.61 18.20
CA MET A 514 -16.24 32.31 19.39
C MET A 514 -15.73 33.72 19.46
N LEU A 515 -14.45 33.95 19.17
CA LEU A 515 -13.84 35.30 19.20
C LEU A 515 -14.43 36.18 18.10
N MET A 516 -14.54 35.69 16.87
CA MET A 516 -15.13 36.45 15.75
C MET A 516 -16.59 36.84 16.02
N SER A 517 -17.40 35.93 16.58
CA SER A 517 -18.79 36.21 16.93
C SER A 517 -18.95 37.16 18.11
N SER A 518 -17.90 37.38 18.89
CA SER A 518 -17.91 38.31 20.04
C SER A 518 -17.63 39.77 19.64
N THR A 519 -17.21 40.03 18.40
CA THR A 519 -16.93 41.39 17.90
C THR A 519 -18.21 42.25 17.89
N PRO A 520 -18.10 43.57 18.05
CA PRO A 520 -19.28 44.49 18.02
C PRO A 520 -20.08 44.36 16.71
N GLU A 521 -19.37 44.29 15.58
CA GLU A 521 -19.98 44.16 14.24
C GLU A 521 -20.75 42.82 14.08
N ALA A 522 -20.17 41.71 14.55
CA ALA A 522 -20.85 40.42 14.52
C ALA A 522 -22.11 40.42 15.39
N LYS A 523 -22.06 41.04 16.56
CA LYS A 523 -23.22 41.18 17.46
C LYS A 523 -24.32 42.03 16.84
N SER A 524 -23.96 43.12 16.18
CA SER A 524 -24.94 44.00 15.52
C SER A 524 -25.71 43.27 14.40
N LEU A 525 -25.05 42.33 13.71
CA LEU A 525 -25.63 41.50 12.69
C LEU A 525 -26.20 40.15 13.23
N SER A 526 -26.25 39.99 14.55
CA SER A 526 -26.74 38.77 15.24
C SER A 526 -26.04 37.48 14.75
N LEU A 527 -24.78 37.58 14.32
CA LEU A 527 -24.00 36.43 13.84
C LEU A 527 -23.57 35.54 15.01
N LYS A 528 -23.72 34.23 14.83
CA LYS A 528 -23.37 33.20 15.79
C LYS A 528 -22.03 32.56 15.43
N PRO A 529 -21.34 31.84 16.35
CA PRO A 529 -20.12 31.11 16.04
C PRO A 529 -20.26 30.13 14.86
N GLY A 530 -21.48 29.63 14.59
CA GLY A 530 -21.79 28.75 13.45
C GLY A 530 -21.63 29.43 12.09
N ASP A 531 -21.89 30.74 12.01
CA ASP A 531 -21.82 31.51 10.76
C ASP A 531 -20.36 31.72 10.31
N PHE A 532 -19.41 31.65 11.23
CA PHE A 532 -17.97 31.63 10.94
C PHE A 532 -17.41 30.22 10.65
N SER A 533 -18.28 29.24 10.38
CA SER A 533 -17.86 27.87 10.04
C SER A 533 -17.93 27.63 8.53
N PHE A 534 -16.83 27.14 7.95
CA PHE A 534 -16.85 26.66 6.56
C PHE A 534 -17.43 25.25 6.38
N ASN A 535 -17.76 24.55 7.49
CA ASN A 535 -18.35 23.20 7.47
C ASN A 535 -19.89 23.19 7.47
N THR A 536 -20.51 24.24 8.01
CA THR A 536 -21.97 24.35 8.15
C THR A 536 -22.52 25.40 7.19
N SER A 537 -23.75 25.23 6.74
CA SER A 537 -24.47 26.26 5.99
C SER A 537 -24.72 27.50 6.87
N GLY A 538 -24.79 28.66 6.26
CA GLY A 538 -24.94 29.95 6.94
C GLY A 538 -23.96 30.95 6.33
N GLY A 539 -22.76 31.06 6.90
CA GLY A 539 -21.76 32.02 6.45
C GLY A 539 -20.76 31.51 5.42
N ARG A 540 -20.70 30.19 5.13
CA ARG A 540 -19.82 29.65 4.11
C ARG A 540 -20.27 30.00 2.69
N CYS A 541 -19.35 30.01 1.74
CA CYS A 541 -19.67 30.03 0.33
C CYS A 541 -20.43 28.75 -0.04
N GLU A 542 -21.64 28.87 -0.57
CA GLU A 542 -22.46 27.68 -0.90
C GLU A 542 -22.05 27.03 -2.22
N GLU A 543 -21.41 27.75 -3.14
CA GLU A 543 -20.91 27.19 -4.40
C GLU A 543 -19.83 26.14 -4.16
N CYS A 544 -18.74 26.48 -3.47
CA CYS A 544 -17.69 25.54 -3.09
C CYS A 544 -17.96 24.84 -1.75
N LYS A 545 -19.10 25.09 -1.13
CA LYS A 545 -19.49 24.52 0.18
C LYS A 545 -18.42 24.70 1.28
N GLY A 546 -17.67 25.81 1.21
CA GLY A 546 -16.61 26.15 2.16
C GLY A 546 -15.24 25.51 1.88
N GLU A 547 -15.03 24.86 0.75
CA GLU A 547 -13.72 24.28 0.37
C GLU A 547 -12.77 25.32 -0.23
N GLY A 548 -13.32 26.39 -0.84
CA GLY A 548 -12.55 27.42 -1.53
C GLY A 548 -12.13 27.02 -2.95
N ARG A 549 -12.28 25.76 -3.31
CA ARG A 549 -11.95 25.18 -4.61
C ARG A 549 -13.09 24.31 -5.10
N ILE A 550 -13.16 24.10 -6.41
CA ILE A 550 -14.10 23.21 -7.07
C ILE A 550 -13.28 22.13 -7.78
N VAL A 551 -13.60 20.87 -7.51
CA VAL A 551 -12.97 19.73 -8.17
C VAL A 551 -13.72 19.47 -9.48
N VAL A 552 -13.03 19.56 -10.60
CA VAL A 552 -13.53 19.19 -11.92
C VAL A 552 -13.07 17.75 -12.20
N GLU A 553 -14.02 16.82 -12.13
CA GLU A 553 -13.76 15.41 -12.42
C GLU A 553 -13.44 15.23 -13.91
N MET A 554 -12.27 14.74 -14.22
CA MET A 554 -11.81 14.45 -15.57
C MET A 554 -11.86 12.94 -15.79
N GLN A 555 -12.78 12.47 -16.66
CA GLN A 555 -13.04 11.03 -16.89
C GLN A 555 -11.79 10.21 -17.27
N PHE A 556 -10.78 10.81 -17.89
CA PHE A 556 -9.58 10.13 -18.40
C PHE A 556 -8.26 10.74 -17.90
N LEU A 557 -8.30 11.80 -17.12
CA LEU A 557 -7.15 12.49 -16.53
C LEU A 557 -7.38 12.62 -15.02
N SER A 558 -6.31 13.01 -14.30
CA SER A 558 -6.46 13.36 -12.87
C SER A 558 -7.42 14.54 -12.71
N ASP A 559 -8.23 14.52 -11.67
CA ASP A 559 -9.13 15.61 -11.33
C ASP A 559 -8.34 16.92 -11.18
N VAL A 560 -8.93 18.01 -11.68
CA VAL A 560 -8.33 19.34 -11.61
C VAL A 560 -9.06 20.16 -10.55
N GLU A 561 -8.29 20.72 -9.60
CA GLU A 561 -8.80 21.65 -8.61
C GLU A 561 -8.69 23.09 -9.12
N VAL A 562 -9.82 23.77 -9.26
CA VAL A 562 -9.88 25.18 -9.68
C VAL A 562 -10.34 26.05 -8.50
N LEU A 563 -9.82 27.25 -8.37
CA LEU A 563 -10.32 28.21 -7.37
C LEU A 563 -11.80 28.49 -7.62
N CYS A 564 -12.57 28.59 -6.54
CA CYS A 564 -13.99 28.93 -6.64
C CYS A 564 -14.16 30.38 -7.15
N ASP A 565 -14.81 30.56 -8.27
CA ASP A 565 -15.04 31.89 -8.91
C ASP A 565 -15.89 32.82 -8.04
N PHE A 566 -16.72 32.28 -7.14
CA PHE A 566 -17.61 33.04 -6.26
C PHE A 566 -16.87 33.61 -5.05
N CYS A 567 -16.08 32.83 -4.37
CA CYS A 567 -15.39 33.31 -3.14
C CYS A 567 -13.88 33.50 -3.34
N HIS A 568 -13.36 33.28 -4.54
CA HIS A 568 -11.93 33.41 -4.88
C HIS A 568 -10.99 32.74 -3.88
N GLY A 569 -11.40 31.55 -3.38
CA GLY A 569 -10.64 30.79 -2.41
C GLY A 569 -10.86 31.16 -0.94
N LEU A 570 -11.63 32.23 -0.65
CA LEU A 570 -11.82 32.75 0.71
C LEU A 570 -12.76 31.92 1.59
N LYS A 571 -13.50 30.96 1.03
CA LYS A 571 -14.35 29.96 1.72
C LYS A 571 -15.67 30.50 2.30
N PHE A 572 -15.83 31.79 2.47
CA PHE A 572 -16.97 32.43 3.15
C PHE A 572 -17.71 33.40 2.23
N LYS A 573 -18.93 33.74 2.62
CA LYS A 573 -19.70 34.84 2.02
C LYS A 573 -19.06 36.19 2.36
N GLU A 574 -19.29 37.19 1.50
CA GLU A 574 -18.75 38.54 1.68
C GLU A 574 -19.18 39.18 3.00
N GLU A 575 -20.42 38.96 3.44
CA GLU A 575 -20.95 39.46 4.70
C GLU A 575 -20.11 39.01 5.92
N ILE A 576 -19.66 37.76 5.92
CA ILE A 576 -18.80 37.23 6.99
C ILE A 576 -17.38 37.78 6.90
N LEU A 577 -16.87 37.98 5.66
CA LEU A 577 -15.54 38.53 5.41
C LEU A 577 -15.42 40.02 5.80
N ARG A 578 -16.53 40.73 5.93
CA ARG A 578 -16.53 42.12 6.44
C ARG A 578 -16.26 42.23 7.93
N ILE A 579 -16.54 41.15 8.69
CA ILE A 579 -16.28 41.09 10.13
C ILE A 579 -14.77 40.96 10.37
N ARG A 580 -14.22 41.84 11.21
CA ARG A 580 -12.79 41.87 11.50
C ARG A 580 -12.51 41.80 13.00
N TYR A 581 -11.49 41.06 13.36
CA TYR A 581 -10.86 41.03 14.68
C TYR A 581 -9.41 41.49 14.50
N ASN A 582 -8.99 42.56 15.22
CA ASN A 582 -7.66 43.17 15.06
C ASN A 582 -7.27 43.37 13.58
N ASN A 583 -8.18 43.98 12.79
CA ASN A 583 -8.05 44.25 11.36
C ASN A 583 -7.93 43.03 10.45
N LYS A 584 -8.17 41.81 10.92
CA LYS A 584 -8.14 40.59 10.13
C LYS A 584 -9.52 39.91 10.10
N ASN A 585 -9.95 39.49 8.92
CA ASN A 585 -11.14 38.65 8.77
C ASN A 585 -10.84 37.17 9.01
N VAL A 586 -11.89 36.35 9.09
CA VAL A 586 -11.74 34.89 9.37
C VAL A 586 -10.89 34.16 8.34
N SER A 587 -10.96 34.52 7.05
CA SER A 587 -10.15 33.92 5.99
C SER A 587 -8.67 34.32 6.09
N GLU A 588 -8.41 35.59 6.37
CA GLU A 588 -7.05 36.10 6.61
C GLU A 588 -6.42 35.41 7.83
N ILE A 589 -7.17 35.19 8.90
CA ILE A 589 -6.70 34.43 10.09
C ILE A 589 -6.38 32.96 9.72
N LEU A 590 -7.22 32.31 8.94
CA LEU A 590 -6.94 30.95 8.50
C LEU A 590 -5.72 30.83 7.57
N ASN A 591 -5.38 31.91 6.85
CA ASN A 591 -4.21 32.00 6.00
C ASN A 591 -2.91 32.33 6.73
N MET A 592 -2.99 32.75 8.00
CA MET A 592 -1.79 32.95 8.82
C MET A 592 -1.06 31.65 9.06
N THR A 593 0.26 31.72 9.09
CA THR A 593 1.08 30.64 9.62
C THR A 593 0.87 30.49 11.13
N ILE A 594 1.23 29.34 11.67
CA ILE A 594 1.12 29.08 13.12
C ILE A 594 1.97 30.06 13.91
N SER A 595 3.18 30.40 13.43
CA SER A 595 4.06 31.37 14.07
C SER A 595 3.48 32.79 14.02
N GLU A 596 2.92 33.25 12.91
CA GLU A 596 2.22 34.53 12.80
C GLU A 596 0.99 34.58 13.72
N ALA A 597 0.20 33.49 13.74
CA ALA A 597 -0.97 33.40 14.61
C ALA A 597 -0.59 33.38 16.09
N LEU A 598 0.57 32.85 16.46
CA LEU A 598 1.07 32.89 17.83
C LEU A 598 1.31 34.33 18.33
N ILE A 599 1.84 35.18 17.47
CA ILE A 599 2.02 36.62 17.74
C ILE A 599 0.66 37.33 17.74
N PHE A 600 -0.19 37.05 16.76
CA PHE A 600 -1.51 37.68 16.60
C PHE A 600 -2.46 37.43 17.79
N PHE A 601 -2.41 36.23 18.37
CA PHE A 601 -3.22 35.80 19.52
C PHE A 601 -2.44 35.80 20.84
N GLU A 602 -1.45 36.68 20.97
CA GLU A 602 -0.59 36.73 22.18
C GLU A 602 -1.38 36.92 23.48
N ASP A 603 -2.47 37.69 23.44
CA ASP A 603 -3.38 37.96 24.54
C ASP A 603 -4.44 36.86 24.79
N LYS A 604 -4.55 35.85 23.94
CA LYS A 604 -5.55 34.77 24.03
C LYS A 604 -4.94 33.48 24.54
N ASN A 605 -4.85 33.31 25.85
CA ASN A 605 -4.15 32.21 26.52
C ASN A 605 -4.50 30.81 25.99
N LYS A 606 -5.80 30.53 25.67
CA LYS A 606 -6.22 29.21 25.17
C LYS A 606 -5.66 28.93 23.77
N ILE A 607 -5.80 29.90 22.86
CA ILE A 607 -5.29 29.79 21.48
C ILE A 607 -3.76 29.72 21.51
N LYS A 608 -3.11 30.65 22.23
CA LYS A 608 -1.65 30.72 22.39
C LYS A 608 -1.04 29.38 22.85
N ARG A 609 -1.66 28.74 23.86
CA ARG A 609 -1.20 27.43 24.36
C ARG A 609 -1.19 26.37 23.25
N LEU A 610 -2.26 26.28 22.47
CA LEU A 610 -2.39 25.27 21.40
C LEU A 610 -1.43 25.58 20.24
N LEU A 611 -1.25 26.86 19.89
CA LEU A 611 -0.30 27.28 18.86
C LEU A 611 1.16 27.00 19.27
N LYS A 612 1.52 27.26 20.53
CA LYS A 612 2.86 26.92 21.06
C LYS A 612 3.18 25.43 20.94
N ILE A 613 2.19 24.56 21.14
CA ILE A 613 2.38 23.11 20.98
C ILE A 613 2.65 22.77 19.50
N LEU A 614 1.91 23.37 18.56
CA LEU A 614 2.16 23.17 17.13
C LEU A 614 3.55 23.67 16.71
N GLU A 615 3.96 24.82 17.24
CA GLU A 615 5.30 25.37 16.98
C GLU A 615 6.40 24.49 17.56
N SER A 616 6.21 23.94 18.77
CA SER A 616 7.19 23.08 19.43
C SER A 616 7.43 21.75 18.72
N VAL A 617 6.50 21.31 17.88
CA VAL A 617 6.68 20.12 17.01
C VAL A 617 7.21 20.47 15.61
N GLY A 618 7.71 21.71 15.40
CA GLY A 618 8.32 22.16 14.16
C GLY A 618 7.31 22.47 13.04
N LEU A 619 6.08 22.88 13.38
CA LEU A 619 5.03 23.17 12.40
C LEU A 619 4.70 24.68 12.29
N GLY A 620 5.58 25.56 12.77
CA GLY A 620 5.37 27.01 12.79
C GLY A 620 5.04 27.61 11.42
N TYR A 621 5.58 27.05 10.36
CA TYR A 621 5.42 27.49 8.98
C TYR A 621 4.06 27.13 8.35
N LEU A 622 3.33 26.14 8.88
CA LEU A 622 2.05 25.71 8.31
C LEU A 622 0.97 26.77 8.52
N LYS A 623 0.09 26.94 7.53
CA LYS A 623 -1.09 27.78 7.68
C LYS A 623 -2.15 27.11 8.54
N LEU A 624 -2.84 27.87 9.39
CA LEU A 624 -3.92 27.37 10.24
C LEU A 624 -5.01 26.63 9.45
N GLY A 625 -5.39 27.17 8.30
CA GLY A 625 -6.43 26.64 7.42
C GLY A 625 -5.92 25.75 6.30
N GLN A 626 -4.66 25.28 6.33
CA GLN A 626 -4.10 24.40 5.29
C GLN A 626 -4.86 23.09 5.23
N SER A 627 -5.30 22.71 4.02
CA SER A 627 -6.06 21.47 3.83
C SER A 627 -5.23 20.24 4.18
N SER A 628 -5.85 19.26 4.83
CA SER A 628 -5.20 17.97 5.16
C SER A 628 -4.65 17.22 3.94
N ASN A 629 -5.22 17.43 2.76
CA ASN A 629 -4.79 16.79 1.52
C ASN A 629 -3.46 17.33 0.99
N THR A 630 -3.07 18.54 1.44
CA THR A 630 -1.81 19.20 1.03
C THR A 630 -0.69 19.02 2.05
N LEU A 631 -0.97 18.33 3.16
CA LEU A 631 0.01 18.03 4.19
C LEU A 631 0.83 16.79 3.83
N SER A 632 2.12 16.84 4.09
CA SER A 632 2.97 15.65 4.02
C SER A 632 2.59 14.63 5.11
N GLY A 633 3.01 13.37 4.93
CA GLY A 633 2.79 12.32 5.93
C GLY A 633 3.38 12.69 7.30
N GLY A 634 4.59 13.25 7.32
CA GLY A 634 5.27 13.70 8.54
C GLY A 634 4.57 14.88 9.21
N GLU A 635 4.09 15.87 8.45
CA GLU A 635 3.30 17.00 8.99
C GLU A 635 2.01 16.51 9.65
N SER A 636 1.27 15.61 8.97
CA SER A 636 0.06 15.00 9.52
C SER A 636 0.32 14.27 10.84
N GLN A 637 1.43 13.56 10.93
CA GLN A 637 1.83 12.82 12.13
C GLN A 637 2.18 13.78 13.28
N ARG A 638 2.97 14.83 13.01
CA ARG A 638 3.30 15.86 14.01
C ARG A 638 2.07 16.61 14.54
N ILE A 639 1.07 16.88 13.67
CA ILE A 639 -0.21 17.46 14.13
C ILE A 639 -0.94 16.50 15.08
N LYS A 640 -0.88 15.17 14.84
CA LYS A 640 -1.45 14.17 15.75
C LYS A 640 -0.73 14.17 17.10
N ILE A 641 0.60 14.27 17.12
CA ILE A 641 1.39 14.43 18.34
C ILE A 641 0.98 15.70 19.08
N ALA A 642 0.88 16.84 18.37
CA ALA A 642 0.46 18.11 18.96
C ALA A 642 -0.92 18.02 19.60
N LYS A 643 -1.87 17.34 18.98
CA LYS A 643 -3.21 17.10 19.55
C LYS A 643 -3.14 16.35 20.87
N PHE A 644 -2.31 15.31 20.94
CA PHE A 644 -2.11 14.57 22.17
C PHE A 644 -1.50 15.47 23.27
N LEU A 645 -0.43 16.18 22.95
CA LEU A 645 0.22 17.08 23.90
C LEU A 645 -0.73 18.18 24.41
N SER A 646 -1.74 18.55 23.59
CA SER A 646 -2.76 19.55 23.97
C SER A 646 -3.80 19.01 24.95
N ALA A 647 -4.07 17.69 24.89
CA ALA A 647 -5.22 17.10 25.57
C ALA A 647 -4.97 16.74 27.04
N SER A 648 -3.70 16.72 27.56
CA SER A 648 -3.55 16.08 28.81
C SER A 648 -2.37 16.18 29.74
N ASN A 649 -2.73 15.71 30.93
CA ASN A 649 -2.01 15.10 32.03
C ASN A 649 -2.08 13.55 31.98
N SER A 650 -2.21 12.91 30.84
CA SER A 650 -2.23 11.45 30.77
C SER A 650 -0.83 10.89 30.85
N SER A 651 -0.59 10.00 31.82
CA SER A 651 0.60 9.17 31.96
C SER A 651 0.26 7.72 31.60
N ASN A 652 1.30 6.91 31.39
CA ASN A 652 1.19 5.49 31.06
C ASN A 652 0.50 5.23 29.70
N VAL A 653 0.76 6.10 28.70
CA VAL A 653 0.34 5.91 27.31
C VAL A 653 1.53 5.40 26.52
N LEU A 654 1.28 4.39 25.67
CA LEU A 654 2.24 3.92 24.68
C LEU A 654 1.96 4.57 23.33
N PHE A 655 2.92 5.34 22.84
CA PHE A 655 2.90 5.91 21.49
C PHE A 655 3.65 5.02 20.52
N ILE A 656 3.03 4.65 19.44
CA ILE A 656 3.66 3.95 18.32
C ILE A 656 3.72 4.92 17.15
N LEU A 657 4.91 5.23 16.67
CA LEU A 657 5.17 6.19 15.60
C LEU A 657 5.87 5.47 14.45
N ASP A 658 5.33 5.62 13.25
CA ASP A 658 5.86 5.00 12.04
C ASP A 658 6.58 6.04 11.19
N GLU A 659 7.91 5.99 11.16
CA GLU A 659 8.82 6.88 10.42
C GLU A 659 8.53 8.38 10.64
N PRO A 660 8.58 8.89 11.89
CA PRO A 660 8.26 10.29 12.18
C PRO A 660 9.27 11.32 11.64
N SER A 661 10.44 10.89 11.17
CA SER A 661 11.48 11.75 10.58
C SER A 661 11.26 12.09 9.11
N ILE A 662 10.26 11.50 8.45
CA ILE A 662 10.02 11.70 7.01
C ILE A 662 9.81 13.19 6.69
N GLY A 663 10.52 13.68 5.66
CA GLY A 663 10.44 15.06 5.17
C GLY A 663 10.96 16.10 6.18
N LEU A 664 11.81 15.69 7.13
CA LEU A 664 12.46 16.58 8.07
C LEU A 664 13.92 16.83 7.72
N HIS A 665 14.29 18.10 7.70
CA HIS A 665 15.69 18.47 7.76
C HIS A 665 16.28 18.08 9.12
N VAL A 666 17.60 17.84 9.18
CA VAL A 666 18.29 17.40 10.42
C VAL A 666 18.05 18.37 11.59
N ASP A 667 17.94 19.67 11.32
CA ASP A 667 17.66 20.66 12.37
C ASP A 667 16.25 20.54 12.97
N ASP A 668 15.25 20.20 12.14
CA ASP A 668 13.88 19.96 12.60
C ASP A 668 13.77 18.74 13.50
N LEU A 669 14.68 17.77 13.35
CA LEU A 669 14.77 16.61 14.24
C LEU A 669 15.05 17.00 15.71
N LYS A 670 15.78 18.10 15.96
CA LYS A 670 16.00 18.61 17.33
C LYS A 670 14.69 18.93 18.02
N SER A 671 13.79 19.62 17.32
CA SER A 671 12.46 19.96 17.85
C SER A 671 11.60 18.71 18.11
N LEU A 672 11.68 17.73 17.23
CA LEU A 672 10.99 16.44 17.39
C LEU A 672 11.54 15.66 18.60
N ILE A 673 12.86 15.59 18.75
CA ILE A 673 13.53 14.94 19.89
C ILE A 673 13.14 15.61 21.22
N ASN A 674 13.12 16.92 21.28
CA ASN A 674 12.65 17.65 22.46
C ASN A 674 11.19 17.32 22.79
N THR A 675 10.35 17.18 21.77
CA THR A 675 8.96 16.76 21.93
C THR A 675 8.86 15.36 22.51
N PHE A 676 9.69 14.41 22.02
CA PHE A 676 9.74 13.06 22.57
C PHE A 676 10.18 13.03 24.02
N ASN A 677 11.19 13.81 24.37
CA ASN A 677 11.65 13.94 25.76
C ASN A 677 10.53 14.43 26.67
N ASN A 678 9.79 15.47 26.25
CA ASN A 678 8.64 15.99 27.00
C ASN A 678 7.52 14.94 27.18
N VAL A 679 7.30 14.08 26.19
CA VAL A 679 6.32 12.98 26.27
C VAL A 679 6.76 11.93 27.31
N ILE A 680 8.04 11.56 27.30
CA ILE A 680 8.59 10.56 28.24
C ILE A 680 8.61 11.12 29.68
N GLU A 681 8.97 12.38 29.88
CA GLU A 681 9.00 13.04 31.21
C GLU A 681 7.62 13.06 31.87
N ARG A 682 6.53 12.99 31.08
CA ARG A 682 5.17 12.83 31.59
C ARG A 682 4.80 11.39 31.97
N GLY A 683 5.75 10.45 31.97
CA GLY A 683 5.55 9.04 32.29
C GLY A 683 4.91 8.22 31.15
N ASN A 684 5.20 8.56 29.92
CA ASN A 684 4.72 7.83 28.74
C ASN A 684 5.85 7.01 28.09
N THR A 685 5.50 6.14 27.16
CA THR A 685 6.45 5.30 26.42
C THR A 685 6.33 5.59 24.92
N ILE A 686 7.45 5.61 24.23
CA ILE A 686 7.51 5.80 22.77
C ILE A 686 8.14 4.59 22.11
N LEU A 687 7.46 4.04 21.11
CA LEU A 687 7.93 3.00 20.22
C LEU A 687 8.02 3.57 18.80
N LEU A 688 9.23 3.68 18.28
CA LEU A 688 9.51 4.21 16.94
C LEU A 688 9.77 3.06 15.97
N ILE A 689 9.24 3.16 14.76
CA ILE A 689 9.74 2.41 13.61
C ILE A 689 10.54 3.42 12.79
N GLU A 690 11.88 3.24 12.67
CA GLU A 690 12.73 4.26 12.09
C GLU A 690 13.93 3.71 11.31
N HIS A 691 14.36 4.54 10.35
CA HIS A 691 15.57 4.34 9.54
C HIS A 691 16.59 5.46 9.71
N ASN A 692 16.15 6.62 10.18
CA ASN A 692 17.04 7.76 10.44
C ASN A 692 18.03 7.45 11.55
N THR A 693 19.32 7.49 11.21
CA THR A 693 20.40 7.11 12.15
C THR A 693 20.47 8.00 13.39
N ASP A 694 20.09 9.27 13.27
CA ASP A 694 20.14 10.21 14.39
C ASP A 694 19.02 9.93 15.40
N LEU A 695 17.79 9.59 14.94
CA LEU A 695 16.74 9.14 15.85
C LEU A 695 17.03 7.77 16.46
N ILE A 696 17.66 6.88 15.71
CA ILE A 696 18.09 5.58 16.24
C ILE A 696 19.13 5.76 17.35
N LYS A 697 20.11 6.66 17.16
CA LYS A 697 21.17 6.94 18.16
C LYS A 697 20.63 7.52 19.48
N ILE A 698 19.59 8.36 19.42
CA ILE A 698 19.04 8.98 20.64
C ILE A 698 18.09 8.06 21.41
N SER A 699 17.66 6.94 20.83
CA SER A 699 16.77 5.98 21.50
C SER A 699 17.46 5.32 22.70
N ASP A 700 16.66 4.95 23.71
CA ASP A 700 17.16 4.25 24.88
C ASP A 700 17.36 2.76 24.60
N PHE A 701 16.54 2.17 23.74
CA PHE A 701 16.57 0.75 23.38
C PHE A 701 16.31 0.56 21.89
N ILE A 702 16.99 -0.37 21.27
CA ILE A 702 16.87 -0.70 19.85
C ILE A 702 16.54 -2.17 19.68
N ILE A 703 15.66 -2.48 18.73
CA ILE A 703 15.37 -3.82 18.23
C ILE A 703 15.68 -3.83 16.73
N ASP A 704 16.72 -4.54 16.32
CA ASP A 704 17.20 -4.60 14.93
C ASP A 704 16.72 -5.87 14.25
N LEU A 705 15.91 -5.71 13.18
CA LEU A 705 15.34 -6.80 12.39
C LEU A 705 16.08 -7.02 11.07
N GLY A 706 16.24 -8.28 10.71
CA GLY A 706 16.89 -8.66 9.46
C GLY A 706 16.95 -10.16 9.25
N PRO A 707 18.03 -10.64 8.57
CA PRO A 707 19.16 -9.90 7.97
C PRO A 707 18.84 -9.27 6.63
N GLU A 708 17.78 -9.73 5.95
CA GLU A 708 17.30 -9.29 4.62
C GLU A 708 15.80 -9.00 4.66
N GLY A 709 15.24 -8.54 3.55
CA GLY A 709 13.80 -8.43 3.36
C GLY A 709 13.14 -9.78 3.01
N GLY A 710 11.80 -9.84 3.11
CA GLY A 710 11.00 -10.99 2.69
C GLY A 710 11.25 -12.25 3.52
N ILE A 711 11.31 -13.41 2.86
CA ILE A 711 11.40 -14.74 3.51
C ILE A 711 12.65 -14.89 4.37
N ASN A 712 13.75 -14.26 3.97
CA ASN A 712 15.02 -14.29 4.69
C ASN A 712 15.07 -13.29 5.87
N GLY A 713 14.06 -12.43 6.02
CA GLY A 713 13.89 -11.49 7.11
C GLY A 713 13.17 -12.09 8.32
N GLY A 714 12.53 -11.22 9.08
CA GLY A 714 11.63 -11.61 10.17
C GLY A 714 12.32 -12.10 11.43
N LYS A 715 13.61 -11.88 11.58
CA LYS A 715 14.39 -12.29 12.76
C LYS A 715 14.91 -11.07 13.50
N ILE A 716 14.91 -11.10 14.82
CA ILE A 716 15.64 -10.13 15.62
C ILE A 716 17.12 -10.52 15.61
N LEU A 717 17.95 -9.64 15.09
CA LEU A 717 19.40 -9.83 15.00
C LEU A 717 20.11 -9.36 16.25
N ALA A 718 19.62 -8.28 16.82
CA ALA A 718 20.14 -7.67 18.03
C ALA A 718 19.06 -6.86 18.75
N GLN A 719 19.14 -6.80 20.07
CA GLN A 719 18.35 -5.89 20.89
C GLN A 719 19.21 -5.40 22.07
N GLY A 720 19.03 -4.13 22.45
CA GLY A 720 19.81 -3.49 23.49
C GLY A 720 19.95 -2.00 23.31
N THR A 721 20.83 -1.36 24.06
CA THR A 721 21.16 0.06 23.89
C THR A 721 21.90 0.30 22.56
N PRO A 722 21.88 1.52 22.00
CA PRO A 722 22.63 1.83 20.78
C PRO A 722 24.10 1.40 20.84
N GLU A 723 24.78 1.59 21.99
CA GLU A 723 26.17 1.20 22.20
C GLU A 723 26.38 -0.34 22.15
N GLN A 724 25.37 -1.12 22.59
CA GLN A 724 25.38 -2.58 22.48
C GLN A 724 25.15 -3.05 21.07
N ILE A 725 24.26 -2.36 20.33
CA ILE A 725 23.95 -2.65 18.93
C ILE A 725 25.17 -2.44 18.03
N VAL A 726 25.92 -1.35 18.22
CA VAL A 726 27.16 -1.07 17.46
C VAL A 726 28.20 -2.18 17.66
N LYS A 727 28.32 -2.73 18.86
CA LYS A 727 29.25 -3.83 19.18
C LYS A 727 28.78 -5.19 18.64
N ASN A 728 27.50 -5.33 18.27
CA ASN A 728 26.95 -6.60 17.83
C ASN A 728 27.18 -6.83 16.33
N LYS A 729 28.09 -7.72 15.97
CA LYS A 729 28.45 -8.07 14.59
C LYS A 729 27.29 -8.63 13.76
N LYS A 730 26.19 -9.08 14.38
CA LYS A 730 25.01 -9.59 13.68
C LYS A 730 24.06 -8.46 13.27
N SER A 731 24.16 -7.29 13.90
CA SER A 731 23.32 -6.14 13.59
C SER A 731 23.62 -5.62 12.18
N VAL A 732 22.55 -5.35 11.41
CA VAL A 732 22.64 -4.72 10.08
C VAL A 732 22.70 -3.20 10.23
N THR A 733 22.08 -2.65 11.26
CA THR A 733 22.04 -1.21 11.54
C THR A 733 23.29 -0.72 12.27
N GLY A 734 23.87 -1.55 13.15
CA GLY A 734 25.03 -1.19 13.99
C GLY A 734 26.18 -0.52 13.25
N PRO A 735 26.66 -1.01 12.09
CA PRO A 735 27.76 -0.41 11.33
C PRO A 735 27.52 1.05 10.90
N TYR A 736 26.25 1.47 10.76
CA TYR A 736 25.87 2.82 10.32
C TYR A 736 25.65 3.79 11.49
N LEU A 737 25.61 3.29 12.73
CA LEU A 737 25.50 4.11 13.94
C LEU A 737 26.91 4.57 14.34
N LYS A 738 27.28 5.76 13.91
CA LYS A 738 28.53 6.43 14.36
C LYS A 738 28.32 6.97 15.78
N ILE A 739 28.63 6.17 16.81
CA ILE A 739 28.55 6.50 18.26
C ILE A 739 29.92 6.66 18.80
#